data_7e015834327faf44c000af8bfa84ff29
#
_entry.id   7e015834327faf44c000af8bfa84ff29
#
_cell.length_a   1.000
_cell.length_b   1.000
_cell.length_c   1.000
_cell.angle_alpha   90.00
_cell.angle_beta   90.00
_cell.angle_gamma   90.00
#
_symmetry.space_group_name_H-M   'P 1'
#
loop_
_entity.id
_entity.type
_entity.pdbx_description
1 polymer ?
#
loop_
_entity_poly.entity_id
_entity_poly.type
_entity_poly.pdbx_seq_one_letter_code
_entity_poly.pdbx_strand_id
1 'polypeptide(L)'
;MNKLIENAMTIEEKCENYSIGQKVDYSYFEEWRDVRTLLSDRYFDVMLKEMKLSKDAFAFSLQPGNGAIAPTTKNDNWYNVFTEIMNTFEYSKIDYCVGVHLPTLPFNKYLVRQIKHVMGQLKNIKVCDKILDSFIEAHLIEMFSIMGKITAISLEEYKQTNQFESEDKEARFQEFLKNTFFSKDSFMELFDKYPVAARLATVRTMYLIKNYTTLLQNIERDHIEIEQFLKVDKLNLTEIALSIGDSHEQGNSVSILSFDDRKLVYKPKDLSISKSFDEFVEWYVSVSDLLPIKIPKGIYKKDYTYNEFIAPQFCRNEEEVQNLYIRYGYLIALCYLVNLNDLHLENIIAHGEYPVIVDIETAFQVSPAMEKQTIYVDLLRSLEVDSVSNSFLLPKLVSVGINDQVDLSALNGKEVKVSQTFLSPTELNTDQFHYEKVHGYFPGGNNIPRLGESKDVDVKKYSLKILEGFDDFIHFVISHKSDCLEALNVFKGKKIRSLIKTTEKYASMLRYANHPAYNREMKYRERLMMNIWAFPYFDKRIIKSEVRDLLFNDIPIFYSFTDSRDLIDSQGILYKNYHSKSGFELSVDRVKNLTQETIVRQRAILLAALGVYDAKLNQKIQKRDISFTIQKFNYVKPAKQIANKMTSESYAKGNKCSFLSIDCDKNKHWKMVPCDESLYSGLSGIAVFFLELYMRTRQKIYFEYYQRLVNTAIEQTKNTGFQSAFSGWLSPVYPLTLEYRYLSTVSNKKYMDFTIKKLATMKVEDIHKLVESDYISGIAGIIHLLSTSQSTFGKDYINDQIIRNFSEVLRDRVESGKEKAMTKVGIAHGISGIMLGLASGKVVAPEIVRDFLLREFRMKIPQKNIYKWCWGLSGMIQARLKLLEIIPSAIDKKQLNQLIERFHKSLSSMWCEDSLCHGNGSVATTLKMIYEYTHEEKWKSLLQLWMSNIHMNALLDTFKISEIGDIKTKGIFDGISGVGWLYLYSSDQINNILLLEAKEG
;
A
#
# COMPACT_ATOMS: atom_id res chain seq x y z
N MET A 1 -8.40 -25.88 39.19
CA MET A 1 -6.94 -25.86 38.96
C MET A 1 -6.55 -26.57 37.64
N ASN A 2 -6.86 -27.88 37.49
CA ASN A 2 -6.54 -28.57 36.21
C ASN A 2 -7.18 -27.92 34.93
N LYS A 3 -8.42 -27.40 35.06
CA LYS A 3 -9.15 -26.76 33.93
C LYS A 3 -8.54 -25.42 33.50
N LEU A 4 -8.00 -24.63 34.45
CA LEU A 4 -7.30 -23.37 34.14
C LEU A 4 -6.06 -23.67 33.30
N ILE A 5 -5.21 -24.61 33.70
CA ILE A 5 -4.01 -25.00 32.96
C ILE A 5 -4.39 -25.51 31.57
N GLU A 6 -5.32 -26.47 31.53
CA GLU A 6 -5.75 -27.10 30.28
C GLU A 6 -6.24 -26.08 29.24
N ASN A 7 -7.08 -25.11 29.62
CA ASN A 7 -7.64 -24.12 28.72
C ASN A 7 -6.60 -23.06 28.32
N ALA A 8 -5.56 -22.86 29.14
CA ALA A 8 -4.46 -21.94 28.84
C ALA A 8 -3.32 -22.57 28.02
N MET A 9 -3.28 -23.92 27.87
CA MET A 9 -2.26 -24.61 27.07
C MET A 9 -2.46 -24.39 25.59
N THR A 10 -1.35 -24.25 24.86
CA THR A 10 -1.33 -24.19 23.39
C THR A 10 -1.64 -25.56 22.77
N ILE A 11 -2.05 -25.56 21.51
CA ILE A 11 -2.24 -26.77 20.69
C ILE A 11 -0.94 -27.60 20.68
N GLU A 12 0.22 -26.96 20.49
CA GLU A 12 1.53 -27.64 20.45
C GLU A 12 1.83 -28.32 21.81
N GLU A 13 1.63 -27.63 22.94
CA GLU A 13 1.81 -28.20 24.28
C GLU A 13 0.89 -29.40 24.52
N LYS A 14 -0.37 -29.33 24.06
CA LYS A 14 -1.30 -30.47 24.18
C LYS A 14 -0.94 -31.64 23.26
N CYS A 15 -0.36 -31.37 22.07
CA CYS A 15 0.10 -32.41 21.15
C CYS A 15 1.23 -33.27 21.73
N GLU A 16 2.04 -32.74 22.65
CA GLU A 16 3.09 -33.51 23.33
C GLU A 16 2.54 -34.67 24.17
N ASN A 17 1.27 -34.60 24.55
CA ASN A 17 0.57 -35.69 25.31
C ASN A 17 -0.03 -36.76 24.38
N TYR A 18 0.04 -36.59 23.06
CA TYR A 18 -0.52 -37.58 22.12
C TYR A 18 0.40 -38.78 21.91
N SER A 19 -0.16 -39.98 22.04
CA SER A 19 0.53 -41.24 21.71
C SER A 19 0.01 -41.82 20.40
N ILE A 20 0.90 -42.30 19.53
CA ILE A 20 0.52 -42.88 18.23
C ILE A 20 -0.43 -44.09 18.46
N GLY A 21 -1.59 -44.08 17.79
CA GLY A 21 -2.63 -45.12 17.93
C GLY A 21 -3.69 -44.82 18.98
N GLN A 22 -3.59 -43.69 19.70
CA GLN A 22 -4.62 -43.27 20.64
C GLN A 22 -5.91 -42.88 19.86
N LYS A 23 -7.06 -43.27 20.38
CA LYS A 23 -8.36 -42.95 19.77
C LYS A 23 -8.62 -41.43 19.82
N VAL A 24 -8.97 -40.88 18.66
CA VAL A 24 -9.26 -39.45 18.49
C VAL A 24 -10.72 -39.27 18.13
N ASP A 25 -11.41 -38.36 18.81
CA ASP A 25 -12.74 -37.89 18.45
C ASP A 25 -12.62 -36.66 17.52
N TYR A 26 -12.86 -36.86 16.24
CA TYR A 26 -12.75 -35.80 15.23
C TYR A 26 -13.86 -34.77 15.27
N SER A 27 -14.94 -34.95 16.04
CA SER A 27 -16.04 -34.00 16.13
C SER A 27 -15.55 -32.60 16.60
N TYR A 28 -14.62 -32.55 17.55
CA TYR A 28 -14.00 -31.33 18.03
C TYR A 28 -13.11 -30.64 16.98
N PHE A 29 -12.48 -31.43 16.12
CA PHE A 29 -11.71 -30.93 14.99
C PHE A 29 -12.63 -30.33 13.91
N GLU A 30 -13.72 -30.98 13.60
CA GLU A 30 -14.71 -30.52 12.61
C GLU A 30 -15.36 -29.24 13.09
N GLU A 31 -15.79 -29.15 14.35
CA GLU A 31 -16.33 -27.93 14.95
C GLU A 31 -15.30 -26.78 14.92
N TRP A 32 -14.04 -27.05 15.24
CA TRP A 32 -12.98 -26.05 15.21
C TRP A 32 -12.72 -25.56 13.78
N ARG A 33 -12.88 -26.41 12.75
CA ARG A 33 -12.72 -26.08 11.33
C ARG A 33 -13.96 -25.40 10.72
N ASP A 34 -15.16 -25.64 11.23
CA ASP A 34 -16.44 -25.11 10.72
C ASP A 34 -16.63 -23.61 11.02
N VAL A 35 -15.57 -22.85 10.99
CA VAL A 35 -15.58 -21.39 11.15
C VAL A 35 -14.87 -20.76 9.96
N ARG A 36 -15.48 -19.71 9.40
CA ARG A 36 -14.87 -18.96 8.30
C ARG A 36 -13.49 -18.44 8.69
N THR A 37 -12.43 -18.96 8.08
CA THR A 37 -11.05 -18.57 8.27
C THR A 37 -10.36 -18.38 6.92
N LEU A 38 -9.16 -17.74 6.92
CA LEU A 38 -8.28 -17.68 5.75
C LEU A 38 -7.47 -18.97 5.57
N LEU A 39 -7.45 -19.84 6.59
CA LEU A 39 -6.71 -21.10 6.61
C LEU A 39 -7.46 -22.17 5.81
N SER A 40 -7.27 -22.21 4.49
CA SER A 40 -7.78 -23.28 3.60
C SER A 40 -7.13 -24.63 3.93
N ASP A 41 -7.71 -25.73 3.42
CA ASP A 41 -7.15 -27.08 3.63
C ASP A 41 -5.70 -27.18 3.15
N ARG A 42 -5.37 -26.58 1.99
CA ARG A 42 -3.99 -26.49 1.48
C ARG A 42 -3.04 -25.83 2.49
N TYR A 43 -3.43 -24.69 3.07
CA TYR A 43 -2.57 -23.98 4.02
C TYR A 43 -2.54 -24.68 5.38
N PHE A 44 -3.60 -25.36 5.75
CA PHE A 44 -3.63 -26.21 6.95
C PHE A 44 -2.65 -27.39 6.85
N ASP A 45 -2.61 -28.11 5.70
CA ASP A 45 -1.66 -29.19 5.46
C ASP A 45 -0.19 -28.68 5.48
N VAL A 46 0.07 -27.51 4.89
CA VAL A 46 1.38 -26.86 4.96
C VAL A 46 1.75 -26.53 6.42
N MET A 47 0.81 -25.99 7.18
CA MET A 47 1.01 -25.69 8.61
C MET A 47 1.38 -26.94 9.41
N LEU A 48 0.63 -28.03 9.27
CA LEU A 48 0.93 -29.29 9.97
C LEU A 48 2.34 -29.81 9.65
N LYS A 49 2.71 -29.74 8.37
CA LYS A 49 4.05 -30.15 7.91
C LYS A 49 5.15 -29.30 8.54
N GLU A 50 5.03 -27.97 8.52
CA GLU A 50 6.05 -27.07 9.09
C GLU A 50 6.10 -27.13 10.62
N MET A 51 4.96 -27.36 11.27
CA MET A 51 4.89 -27.60 12.72
C MET A 51 5.31 -29.02 13.13
N LYS A 52 5.53 -29.92 12.16
CA LYS A 52 5.83 -31.34 12.38
C LYS A 52 4.78 -32.07 13.21
N LEU A 53 3.50 -31.73 13.02
CA LEU A 53 2.36 -32.33 13.69
C LEU A 53 1.60 -33.27 12.76
N SER A 54 1.12 -34.39 13.29
CA SER A 54 0.14 -35.21 12.57
C SER A 54 -1.27 -34.62 12.73
N LYS A 55 -2.16 -34.91 11.78
CA LYS A 55 -3.58 -34.50 11.88
C LYS A 55 -4.24 -35.07 13.12
N ASP A 56 -3.89 -36.32 13.50
CA ASP A 56 -4.42 -37.00 14.68
C ASP A 56 -3.97 -36.29 15.99
N ALA A 57 -2.68 -35.95 16.11
CA ALA A 57 -2.17 -35.20 17.26
C ALA A 57 -2.85 -33.82 17.37
N PHE A 58 -3.02 -33.12 16.25
CA PHE A 58 -3.74 -31.85 16.22
C PHE A 58 -5.21 -32.02 16.63
N ALA A 59 -5.93 -32.98 16.08
CA ALA A 59 -7.32 -33.24 16.46
C ALA A 59 -7.45 -33.67 17.94
N PHE A 60 -6.51 -34.48 18.45
CA PHE A 60 -6.42 -34.85 19.86
C PHE A 60 -6.30 -33.63 20.77
N SER A 61 -5.45 -32.65 20.41
CA SER A 61 -5.21 -31.45 21.23
C SER A 61 -6.46 -30.58 21.44
N LEU A 62 -7.46 -30.71 20.57
CA LEU A 62 -8.71 -29.95 20.63
C LEU A 62 -9.75 -30.55 21.59
N GLN A 63 -9.58 -31.82 22.00
CA GLN A 63 -10.50 -32.51 22.87
C GLN A 63 -10.33 -32.08 24.35
N PRO A 64 -11.40 -32.01 25.12
CA PRO A 64 -11.30 -31.73 26.57
C PRO A 64 -10.65 -32.91 27.32
N GLY A 65 -9.98 -32.58 28.43
CA GLY A 65 -9.36 -33.57 29.32
C GLY A 65 -7.94 -34.01 28.94
N ASN A 66 -7.42 -33.57 27.81
CA ASN A 66 -6.11 -33.98 27.28
C ASN A 66 -4.91 -33.12 27.82
N GLY A 67 -5.18 -32.18 28.72
CA GLY A 67 -4.15 -31.37 29.40
C GLY A 67 -3.79 -31.88 30.81
N ALA A 68 -4.23 -33.09 31.18
CA ALA A 68 -4.20 -33.58 32.58
C ALA A 68 -2.89 -34.27 33.01
N ILE A 69 -1.80 -34.15 32.24
CA ILE A 69 -0.48 -34.66 32.72
C ILE A 69 0.26 -33.54 33.40
N ALA A 70 0.85 -33.86 34.56
CA ALA A 70 1.61 -32.89 35.36
C ALA A 70 2.63 -32.13 34.53
N PRO A 71 2.80 -30.82 34.77
CA PRO A 71 3.74 -30.01 34.06
C PRO A 71 5.17 -30.54 34.22
N THR A 72 5.72 -31.13 33.16
CA THR A 72 7.10 -31.70 33.18
C THR A 72 8.06 -31.01 32.22
N THR A 73 7.61 -30.03 31.45
CA THR A 73 8.41 -29.37 30.42
C THR A 73 8.85 -27.96 30.82
N LYS A 74 9.91 -27.43 30.17
CA LYS A 74 10.49 -26.09 30.44
C LYS A 74 9.50 -24.92 30.29
N ASN A 75 8.34 -25.14 29.68
CA ASN A 75 7.30 -24.12 29.47
C ASN A 75 6.35 -23.93 30.64
N ASP A 76 6.45 -24.75 31.69
CA ASP A 76 5.55 -24.77 32.85
C ASP A 76 5.84 -23.68 33.90
N ASN A 77 6.88 -22.85 33.63
CA ASN A 77 7.28 -21.82 34.59
C ASN A 77 6.19 -20.76 34.80
N TRP A 78 5.34 -20.45 33.77
CA TRP A 78 4.31 -19.44 33.94
C TRP A 78 3.28 -19.78 35.01
N TYR A 79 2.87 -21.07 35.12
CA TYR A 79 1.88 -21.49 36.08
C TYR A 79 2.45 -21.47 37.51
N ASN A 80 3.71 -21.83 37.68
CA ASN A 80 4.39 -21.75 38.98
C ASN A 80 4.48 -20.27 39.42
N VAL A 81 4.82 -19.36 38.52
CA VAL A 81 4.85 -17.92 38.78
C VAL A 81 3.45 -17.38 39.06
N PHE A 82 2.43 -17.78 38.29
CA PHE A 82 1.04 -17.44 38.58
C PHE A 82 0.62 -17.86 39.96
N THR A 83 0.94 -19.10 40.34
CA THR A 83 0.66 -19.63 41.67
C THR A 83 1.40 -18.85 42.78
N GLU A 84 2.67 -18.49 42.56
CA GLU A 84 3.43 -17.64 43.45
C GLU A 84 2.80 -16.26 43.60
N ILE A 85 2.43 -15.62 42.48
CA ILE A 85 1.73 -14.31 42.45
C ILE A 85 0.48 -14.39 43.34
N MET A 86 -0.39 -15.38 43.09
CA MET A 86 -1.64 -15.53 43.82
C MET A 86 -1.44 -15.92 45.30
N ASN A 87 -0.40 -16.69 45.64
CA ASN A 87 -0.11 -17.09 47.01
C ASN A 87 0.53 -15.97 47.83
N THR A 88 1.29 -15.09 47.21
CA THR A 88 1.96 -13.96 47.87
C THR A 88 1.16 -12.66 47.79
N PHE A 89 0.01 -12.68 47.12
CA PHE A 89 -0.87 -11.53 47.05
C PHE A 89 -1.62 -11.31 48.37
N GLU A 90 -1.40 -10.13 48.96
CA GLU A 90 -2.13 -9.64 50.11
C GLU A 90 -3.12 -8.57 49.66
N TYR A 91 -4.39 -8.81 49.98
CA TYR A 91 -5.48 -7.90 49.61
C TYR A 91 -5.72 -6.85 50.70
N SER A 92 -5.92 -5.61 50.34
CA SER A 92 -6.17 -4.50 51.25
C SER A 92 -7.36 -3.65 50.73
N LYS A 93 -8.17 -3.08 51.64
CA LYS A 93 -9.28 -2.19 51.31
C LYS A 93 -8.86 -0.93 50.53
N ILE A 94 -7.59 -0.50 50.66
CA ILE A 94 -6.99 0.64 49.98
C ILE A 94 -6.82 0.34 48.46
N ASP A 95 -6.74 -0.94 48.08
CA ASP A 95 -6.50 -1.37 46.69
C ASP A 95 -7.63 -0.97 45.75
N TYR A 96 -8.84 -0.65 46.21
CA TYR A 96 -9.94 -0.14 45.38
C TYR A 96 -9.61 1.18 44.65
N CYS A 97 -8.65 1.95 45.19
CA CYS A 97 -8.23 3.20 44.57
C CYS A 97 -7.59 3.04 43.17
N VAL A 98 -7.21 1.81 42.75
CA VAL A 98 -6.64 1.55 41.44
C VAL A 98 -7.69 1.46 40.31
N GLY A 99 -9.00 1.51 40.64
CA GLY A 99 -10.08 1.59 39.68
C GLY A 99 -10.10 0.43 38.65
N VAL A 100 -10.18 0.74 37.35
CA VAL A 100 -10.23 -0.26 36.24
C VAL A 100 -9.04 -1.22 36.21
N HIS A 101 -7.95 -0.91 36.91
CA HIS A 101 -6.76 -1.74 36.97
C HIS A 101 -6.84 -2.80 38.11
N LEU A 102 -7.90 -2.78 38.95
CA LEU A 102 -8.02 -3.71 40.08
C LEU A 102 -7.86 -5.19 39.67
N PRO A 103 -8.41 -5.68 38.58
CA PRO A 103 -8.25 -7.10 38.18
C PRO A 103 -6.80 -7.52 37.93
N THR A 104 -5.88 -6.58 37.73
CA THR A 104 -4.44 -6.83 37.46
C THR A 104 -3.54 -6.59 38.69
N LEU A 105 -4.13 -6.18 39.81
CA LEU A 105 -3.42 -5.80 41.01
C LEU A 105 -2.44 -6.89 41.54
N PRO A 106 -2.77 -8.20 41.55
CA PRO A 106 -1.85 -9.22 42.00
C PRO A 106 -0.52 -9.21 41.26
N PHE A 107 -0.57 -9.05 39.93
CA PHE A 107 0.59 -9.00 39.06
C PHE A 107 1.42 -7.71 39.29
N ASN A 108 0.73 -6.58 39.47
CA ASN A 108 1.40 -5.32 39.76
C ASN A 108 2.14 -5.33 41.10
N LYS A 109 1.51 -5.82 42.16
CA LYS A 109 2.17 -5.97 43.48
C LYS A 109 3.38 -6.91 43.41
N TYR A 110 3.28 -7.99 42.63
CA TYR A 110 4.42 -8.88 42.38
C TYR A 110 5.57 -8.16 41.66
N LEU A 111 5.31 -7.42 40.58
CA LEU A 111 6.31 -6.60 39.89
C LEU A 111 6.99 -5.61 40.83
N VAL A 112 6.21 -4.85 41.58
CA VAL A 112 6.72 -3.85 42.55
C VAL A 112 7.71 -4.49 43.54
N ARG A 113 7.37 -5.67 44.09
CA ARG A 113 8.25 -6.40 45.01
C ARG A 113 9.58 -6.78 44.37
N GLN A 114 9.52 -7.33 43.15
CA GLN A 114 10.72 -7.75 42.41
C GLN A 114 11.61 -6.55 42.03
N ILE A 115 11.03 -5.47 41.53
CA ILE A 115 11.79 -4.30 41.11
C ILE A 115 12.40 -3.55 42.30
N LYS A 116 11.68 -3.41 43.44
CA LYS A 116 12.24 -2.84 44.66
C LYS A 116 13.47 -3.64 45.17
N HIS A 117 13.43 -4.96 45.04
CA HIS A 117 14.58 -5.79 45.39
C HIS A 117 15.79 -5.48 44.48
N VAL A 118 15.60 -5.34 43.19
CA VAL A 118 16.66 -4.98 42.25
C VAL A 118 17.20 -3.57 42.53
N MET A 119 16.32 -2.57 42.70
CA MET A 119 16.73 -1.20 43.03
C MET A 119 17.57 -1.13 44.30
N GLY A 120 17.26 -1.92 45.30
CA GLY A 120 18.03 -2.00 46.57
C GLY A 120 19.43 -2.61 46.43
N GLN A 121 19.74 -3.26 45.27
CA GLN A 121 21.06 -3.86 45.01
C GLN A 121 22.00 -2.91 44.23
N LEU A 122 21.49 -1.80 43.69
CA LEU A 122 22.27 -0.82 42.93
C LEU A 122 23.19 -0.01 43.90
N LYS A 123 24.45 0.18 43.52
CA LYS A 123 25.46 0.82 44.36
C LYS A 123 26.14 2.04 43.72
N ASN A 124 26.33 2.00 42.43
CA ASN A 124 27.09 2.96 41.65
C ASN A 124 26.23 4.11 41.13
N ILE A 125 24.94 3.88 40.94
CA ILE A 125 24.00 4.90 40.50
C ILE A 125 23.01 5.26 41.62
N LYS A 126 22.57 6.52 41.64
CA LYS A 126 21.46 6.95 42.47
C LYS A 126 20.18 6.87 41.65
N VAL A 127 19.15 6.26 42.24
CA VAL A 127 17.85 6.09 41.57
C VAL A 127 16.77 6.78 42.41
N CYS A 128 16.00 7.67 41.80
CA CYS A 128 14.89 8.36 42.44
C CYS A 128 13.70 7.42 42.63
N ASP A 129 12.95 7.58 43.73
CA ASP A 129 11.75 6.73 44.02
C ASP A 129 10.70 6.81 42.89
N LYS A 130 10.57 7.93 42.19
CA LYS A 130 9.67 8.11 41.04
C LYS A 130 9.92 7.13 39.88
N ILE A 131 11.11 6.54 39.81
CA ILE A 131 11.43 5.52 38.80
C ILE A 131 10.52 4.28 38.97
N LEU A 132 10.20 3.91 40.17
CA LEU A 132 9.27 2.82 40.44
C LEU A 132 7.87 3.14 39.91
N ASP A 133 7.40 4.37 40.03
CA ASP A 133 6.09 4.80 39.49
C ASP A 133 6.04 4.65 37.98
N SER A 134 7.12 4.98 37.24
CA SER A 134 7.20 4.77 35.80
C SER A 134 7.07 3.28 35.42
N PHE A 135 7.71 2.37 36.17
CA PHE A 135 7.57 0.93 35.92
C PHE A 135 6.15 0.42 36.21
N ILE A 136 5.52 0.95 37.28
CA ILE A 136 4.13 0.63 37.65
C ILE A 136 3.18 1.08 36.55
N GLU A 137 3.29 2.32 36.10
CA GLU A 137 2.43 2.87 35.06
C GLU A 137 2.52 2.08 33.75
N ALA A 138 3.75 1.82 33.26
CA ALA A 138 3.95 1.02 32.06
C ALA A 138 3.37 -0.40 32.19
N HIS A 139 3.51 -1.04 33.35
CA HIS A 139 2.91 -2.34 33.62
C HIS A 139 1.37 -2.28 33.65
N LEU A 140 0.76 -1.26 34.26
CA LEU A 140 -0.70 -1.09 34.30
C LEU A 140 -1.29 -0.91 32.88
N ILE A 141 -0.63 -0.12 32.01
CA ILE A 141 -1.03 0.06 30.59
C ILE A 141 -1.00 -1.28 29.86
N GLU A 142 0.09 -2.04 30.03
CA GLU A 142 0.23 -3.36 29.41
C GLU A 142 -0.86 -4.34 29.88
N MET A 143 -1.09 -4.41 31.18
CA MET A 143 -2.10 -5.28 31.77
C MET A 143 -3.53 -4.86 31.37
N PHE A 144 -3.79 -3.57 31.23
CA PHE A 144 -5.08 -3.05 30.78
C PHE A 144 -5.40 -3.50 29.35
N SER A 145 -4.39 -3.63 28.49
CA SER A 145 -4.57 -4.14 27.14
C SER A 145 -5.16 -5.56 27.11
N ILE A 146 -4.86 -6.36 28.13
CA ILE A 146 -5.32 -7.76 28.29
C ILE A 146 -6.67 -7.78 29.01
N MET A 147 -6.80 -7.05 30.12
CA MET A 147 -7.91 -7.19 31.08
C MET A 147 -9.02 -6.15 30.90
N GLY A 148 -8.78 -5.01 30.25
CA GLY A 148 -9.74 -3.91 30.19
C GLY A 148 -11.10 -4.28 29.60
N LYS A 149 -11.12 -5.04 28.48
CA LYS A 149 -12.38 -5.54 27.88
C LYS A 149 -13.07 -6.58 28.79
N ILE A 150 -12.30 -7.39 29.50
CA ILE A 150 -12.83 -8.36 30.46
C ILE A 150 -13.50 -7.61 31.61
N THR A 151 -12.86 -6.55 32.16
CA THR A 151 -13.43 -5.69 33.21
C THR A 151 -14.75 -5.06 32.77
N ALA A 152 -14.82 -4.52 31.54
CA ALA A 152 -16.06 -3.94 30.99
C ALA A 152 -17.21 -4.95 30.89
N ILE A 153 -16.91 -6.18 30.42
CA ILE A 153 -17.93 -7.25 30.38
C ILE A 153 -18.34 -7.67 31.78
N SER A 154 -17.40 -7.79 32.71
CA SER A 154 -17.72 -8.15 34.11
C SER A 154 -18.60 -7.11 34.79
N LEU A 155 -18.42 -5.83 34.48
CA LEU A 155 -19.30 -4.75 34.94
C LEU A 155 -20.73 -4.89 34.36
N GLU A 156 -20.86 -5.20 33.08
CA GLU A 156 -22.16 -5.41 32.46
C GLU A 156 -22.89 -6.66 33.02
N GLU A 157 -22.16 -7.76 33.25
CA GLU A 157 -22.71 -8.96 33.91
C GLU A 157 -23.17 -8.63 35.34
N TYR A 158 -22.40 -7.82 36.08
CA TYR A 158 -22.78 -7.37 37.42
C TYR A 158 -24.08 -6.55 37.44
N LYS A 159 -24.24 -5.60 36.52
CA LYS A 159 -25.46 -4.79 36.36
C LYS A 159 -26.71 -5.61 36.05
N GLN A 160 -26.56 -6.74 35.32
CA GLN A 160 -27.70 -7.60 35.00
C GLN A 160 -28.24 -8.39 36.21
N THR A 161 -27.41 -8.60 37.22
CA THR A 161 -27.73 -9.45 38.38
C THR A 161 -27.86 -8.67 39.69
N ASN A 162 -27.41 -7.41 39.77
CA ASN A 162 -27.39 -6.59 40.96
C ASN A 162 -27.97 -5.19 40.73
N GLN A 163 -28.50 -4.56 41.76
CA GLN A 163 -28.92 -3.15 41.77
C GLN A 163 -27.91 -2.34 42.60
N PHE A 164 -27.50 -1.19 42.07
CA PHE A 164 -26.61 -0.27 42.75
C PHE A 164 -27.38 0.51 43.85
N GLU A 165 -26.68 0.75 44.99
CA GLU A 165 -27.24 1.54 46.12
C GLU A 165 -27.07 3.07 45.86
N SER A 166 -26.01 3.47 45.13
CA SER A 166 -25.65 4.87 44.91
C SER A 166 -26.23 5.42 43.60
N GLU A 167 -26.56 6.72 43.57
CA GLU A 167 -26.94 7.45 42.33
C GLU A 167 -25.71 7.99 41.59
N ASP A 168 -24.55 8.06 42.23
CA ASP A 168 -23.30 8.55 41.63
C ASP A 168 -22.59 7.48 40.79
N LYS A 169 -22.18 7.85 39.60
CA LYS A 169 -21.57 6.93 38.61
C LYS A 169 -20.24 6.31 39.11
N GLU A 170 -19.40 7.11 39.77
CA GLU A 170 -18.10 6.68 40.27
C GLU A 170 -18.31 5.78 41.50
N ALA A 171 -19.25 6.16 42.39
CA ALA A 171 -19.57 5.36 43.56
C ALA A 171 -20.17 4.00 43.16
N ARG A 172 -21.00 3.91 42.08
CA ARG A 172 -21.49 2.63 41.54
C ARG A 172 -20.37 1.76 41.02
N PHE A 173 -19.39 2.35 40.35
CA PHE A 173 -18.24 1.58 39.89
C PHE A 173 -17.41 1.04 41.06
N GLN A 174 -17.22 1.84 42.11
CA GLN A 174 -16.54 1.40 43.31
C GLN A 174 -17.31 0.29 44.06
N GLU A 175 -18.64 0.35 44.05
CA GLU A 175 -19.51 -0.71 44.56
C GLU A 175 -19.34 -2.01 43.76
N PHE A 176 -19.33 -1.95 42.43
CA PHE A 176 -19.01 -3.09 41.57
C PHE A 176 -17.65 -3.71 41.94
N LEU A 177 -16.60 -2.90 42.06
CA LEU A 177 -15.26 -3.39 42.40
C LEU A 177 -15.24 -4.08 43.77
N LYS A 178 -15.87 -3.47 44.80
CA LYS A 178 -15.93 -4.02 46.16
C LYS A 178 -16.70 -5.32 46.23
N ASN A 179 -17.78 -5.44 45.47
CA ASN A 179 -18.63 -6.64 45.50
C ASN A 179 -18.11 -7.78 44.62
N THR A 180 -17.32 -7.47 43.59
CA THR A 180 -16.78 -8.45 42.64
C THR A 180 -15.38 -8.92 43.03
N PHE A 181 -14.50 -8.02 43.54
CA PHE A 181 -13.11 -8.31 43.84
C PHE A 181 -12.80 -8.10 45.32
N PHE A 182 -13.44 -8.86 46.18
CA PHE A 182 -13.35 -8.68 47.67
C PHE A 182 -12.41 -9.66 48.36
N SER A 183 -11.88 -10.66 47.64
CA SER A 183 -10.99 -11.68 48.23
C SER A 183 -10.06 -12.26 47.18
N LYS A 184 -9.02 -13.00 47.61
CA LYS A 184 -8.16 -13.77 46.72
C LYS A 184 -8.96 -14.75 45.86
N ASP A 185 -9.98 -15.39 46.44
CA ASP A 185 -10.81 -16.37 45.72
C ASP A 185 -11.59 -15.72 44.60
N SER A 186 -12.08 -14.47 44.75
CA SER A 186 -12.79 -13.75 43.71
C SER A 186 -11.88 -13.43 42.51
N PHE A 187 -10.59 -13.16 42.70
CA PHE A 187 -9.62 -13.06 41.63
C PHE A 187 -9.40 -14.42 40.95
N MET A 188 -9.34 -15.51 41.72
CA MET A 188 -9.20 -16.86 41.14
C MET A 188 -10.41 -17.25 40.27
N GLU A 189 -11.63 -16.91 40.70
CA GLU A 189 -12.85 -17.12 39.90
C GLU A 189 -12.79 -16.39 38.55
N LEU A 190 -12.29 -15.15 38.52
CA LEU A 190 -12.06 -14.42 37.28
C LEU A 190 -11.09 -15.15 36.33
N PHE A 191 -9.96 -15.65 36.87
CA PHE A 191 -8.94 -16.33 36.08
C PHE A 191 -9.35 -17.74 35.68
N ASP A 192 -10.17 -18.42 36.45
CA ASP A 192 -10.79 -19.69 36.06
C ASP A 192 -11.77 -19.49 34.89
N LYS A 193 -12.43 -18.32 34.79
CA LYS A 193 -13.29 -17.95 33.67
C LYS A 193 -12.48 -17.52 32.43
N TYR A 194 -11.30 -16.92 32.61
CA TYR A 194 -10.41 -16.40 31.58
C TYR A 194 -8.95 -16.91 31.73
N PRO A 195 -8.72 -18.24 31.56
CA PRO A 195 -7.42 -18.87 31.79
C PRO A 195 -6.30 -18.34 30.90
N VAL A 196 -6.62 -17.98 29.66
CA VAL A 196 -5.65 -17.39 28.72
C VAL A 196 -5.20 -16.00 29.17
N ALA A 197 -6.13 -15.18 29.73
CA ALA A 197 -5.77 -13.90 30.30
C ALA A 197 -4.85 -14.05 31.53
N ALA A 198 -5.08 -15.04 32.40
CA ALA A 198 -4.18 -15.36 33.50
C ALA A 198 -2.76 -15.70 33.01
N ARG A 199 -2.65 -16.54 31.98
CA ARG A 199 -1.35 -16.88 31.35
C ARG A 199 -0.68 -15.65 30.72
N LEU A 200 -1.42 -14.87 29.94
CA LEU A 200 -0.89 -13.66 29.31
C LEU A 200 -0.41 -12.63 30.33
N ALA A 201 -1.23 -12.34 31.36
CA ALA A 201 -0.84 -11.40 32.42
C ALA A 201 0.42 -11.86 33.16
N THR A 202 0.52 -13.18 33.47
CA THR A 202 1.72 -13.73 34.08
C THR A 202 2.95 -13.61 33.20
N VAL A 203 2.86 -14.07 31.93
CA VAL A 203 3.99 -14.07 31.00
C VAL A 203 4.47 -12.64 30.72
N ARG A 204 3.54 -11.71 30.49
CA ARG A 204 3.90 -10.30 30.26
C ARG A 204 4.53 -9.66 31.48
N THR A 205 4.03 -9.95 32.69
CA THR A 205 4.65 -9.50 33.94
C THR A 205 6.07 -10.05 34.11
N MET A 206 6.30 -11.34 33.80
CA MET A 206 7.65 -11.93 33.82
C MET A 206 8.60 -11.24 32.83
N TYR A 207 8.12 -10.97 31.62
CA TYR A 207 8.91 -10.28 30.61
C TYR A 207 9.31 -8.87 31.08
N LEU A 208 8.36 -8.09 31.57
CA LEU A 208 8.63 -6.73 32.05
C LEU A 208 9.59 -6.72 33.26
N ILE A 209 9.42 -7.63 34.24
CA ILE A 209 10.37 -7.76 35.35
C ILE A 209 11.78 -8.04 34.83
N LYS A 210 11.93 -8.99 33.91
CA LYS A 210 13.23 -9.32 33.29
C LYS A 210 13.84 -8.10 32.60
N ASN A 211 13.05 -7.40 31.77
CA ASN A 211 13.52 -6.27 30.97
C ASN A 211 13.91 -5.07 31.85
N TYR A 212 13.11 -4.74 32.87
CA TYR A 212 13.41 -3.64 33.78
C TYR A 212 14.62 -3.96 34.65
N THR A 213 14.73 -5.22 35.13
CA THR A 213 15.92 -5.69 35.84
C THR A 213 17.17 -5.56 34.98
N THR A 214 17.11 -6.02 33.71
CA THR A 214 18.22 -5.93 32.75
C THR A 214 18.61 -4.49 32.49
N LEU A 215 17.64 -3.59 32.30
CA LEU A 215 17.86 -2.16 32.09
C LEU A 215 18.65 -1.55 33.26
N LEU A 216 18.16 -1.74 34.50
CA LEU A 216 18.80 -1.20 35.72
C LEU A 216 20.20 -1.77 35.91
N GLN A 217 20.39 -3.08 35.71
CA GLN A 217 21.70 -3.74 35.83
C GLN A 217 22.68 -3.28 34.74
N ASN A 218 22.20 -3.01 33.49
CA ASN A 218 23.05 -2.48 32.43
C ASN A 218 23.54 -1.07 32.79
N ILE A 219 22.65 -0.18 33.27
CA ILE A 219 23.03 1.17 33.71
C ILE A 219 24.03 1.09 34.84
N GLU A 220 23.79 0.24 35.83
CA GLU A 220 24.71 0.03 36.98
C GLU A 220 26.10 -0.44 36.52
N ARG A 221 26.16 -1.38 35.59
CA ARG A 221 27.39 -1.95 35.06
C ARG A 221 28.19 -0.94 34.25
N ASP A 222 27.51 -0.17 33.37
CA ASP A 222 28.12 0.71 32.41
C ASP A 222 28.24 2.16 32.89
N HIS A 223 28.04 2.43 34.20
CA HIS A 223 27.96 3.79 34.77
C HIS A 223 29.15 4.68 34.39
N ILE A 224 30.39 4.18 34.43
CA ILE A 224 31.60 4.96 34.08
C ILE A 224 31.56 5.42 32.61
N GLU A 225 31.19 4.54 31.69
CA GLU A 225 31.12 4.92 30.26
C GLU A 225 30.00 5.94 30.00
N ILE A 226 28.87 5.80 30.71
CA ILE A 226 27.74 6.74 30.64
C ILE A 226 28.11 8.10 31.20
N GLU A 227 28.79 8.13 32.36
CA GLU A 227 29.33 9.37 32.99
C GLU A 227 30.26 10.12 32.02
N GLN A 228 31.20 9.41 31.40
CA GLN A 228 32.11 9.96 30.41
C GLN A 228 31.37 10.50 29.19
N PHE A 229 30.39 9.74 28.68
CA PHE A 229 29.59 10.12 27.49
C PHE A 229 28.74 11.37 27.75
N LEU A 230 28.09 11.44 28.92
CA LEU A 230 27.26 12.57 29.35
C LEU A 230 28.06 13.76 29.89
N LYS A 231 29.36 13.54 30.22
CA LYS A 231 30.24 14.50 30.87
C LYS A 231 29.70 14.96 32.24
N VAL A 232 29.34 14.01 33.05
CA VAL A 232 28.84 14.19 34.45
C VAL A 232 29.72 13.41 35.41
N ASP A 233 29.83 13.90 36.68
CA ASP A 233 30.69 13.28 37.70
C ASP A 233 30.05 12.03 38.32
N LYS A 234 28.71 11.97 38.37
CA LYS A 234 27.95 10.87 38.92
C LYS A 234 26.55 10.77 38.32
N LEU A 235 26.08 9.52 38.12
CA LEU A 235 24.75 9.26 37.59
C LEU A 235 23.68 9.39 38.69
N ASN A 236 22.71 10.27 38.46
CA ASN A 236 21.48 10.37 39.27
C ASN A 236 20.31 10.16 38.30
N LEU A 237 19.73 8.93 38.28
CA LEU A 237 18.60 8.59 37.44
C LEU A 237 17.31 9.15 38.03
N THR A 238 16.78 10.22 37.43
CA THR A 238 15.64 10.98 37.96
C THR A 238 14.32 10.63 37.33
N GLU A 239 14.33 10.18 36.05
CA GLU A 239 13.14 9.83 35.27
C GLU A 239 13.46 8.76 34.23
N ILE A 240 12.51 7.86 33.96
CA ILE A 240 12.53 6.93 32.82
C ILE A 240 11.19 7.03 32.08
N ALA A 241 11.22 7.39 30.80
CA ALA A 241 10.08 7.22 29.93
C ALA A 241 10.20 5.84 29.26
N LEU A 242 9.26 4.94 29.55
CA LEU A 242 9.24 3.54 29.10
C LEU A 242 8.28 3.34 27.95
N SER A 243 8.42 2.19 27.25
CA SER A 243 7.51 1.73 26.21
C SER A 243 7.35 2.74 25.08
N ILE A 244 8.46 3.38 24.67
CA ILE A 244 8.49 4.26 23.51
C ILE A 244 8.59 3.40 22.26
N GLY A 245 7.49 3.35 21.47
CA GLY A 245 7.35 2.50 20.30
C GLY A 245 6.86 1.08 20.58
N ASP A 246 7.02 0.19 19.59
CA ASP A 246 6.52 -1.18 19.64
C ASP A 246 7.30 -2.08 20.60
N SER A 247 6.61 -3.08 21.17
CA SER A 247 7.19 -4.10 22.03
C SER A 247 7.56 -5.34 21.24
N HIS A 248 8.81 -5.79 21.35
CA HIS A 248 9.36 -6.96 20.67
C HIS A 248 10.18 -7.83 21.64
N GLU A 249 10.60 -9.03 21.20
CA GLU A 249 11.52 -9.90 21.95
C GLU A 249 11.18 -10.03 23.46
N GLN A 250 9.97 -10.48 23.72
CA GLN A 250 9.49 -10.62 25.11
C GLN A 250 9.30 -9.27 25.82
N GLY A 251 8.71 -8.29 25.12
CA GLY A 251 8.34 -7.02 25.73
C GLY A 251 9.44 -5.96 25.80
N ASN A 252 10.54 -6.14 25.11
CA ASN A 252 11.57 -5.12 24.99
C ASN A 252 11.06 -3.90 24.21
N SER A 253 11.34 -2.71 24.71
CA SER A 253 10.99 -1.43 24.07
C SER A 253 12.06 -0.38 24.33
N VAL A 254 12.07 0.67 23.54
CA VAL A 254 12.96 1.82 23.72
C VAL A 254 12.59 2.58 24.99
N SER A 255 13.60 3.11 25.70
CA SER A 255 13.42 3.92 26.91
C SER A 255 14.26 5.20 26.83
N ILE A 256 13.71 6.32 27.32
CA ILE A 256 14.47 7.56 27.50
C ILE A 256 14.82 7.68 28.97
N LEU A 257 16.10 7.77 29.25
CA LEU A 257 16.68 7.90 30.59
C LEU A 257 17.04 9.36 30.84
N SER A 258 16.58 9.93 31.95
CA SER A 258 16.96 11.29 32.42
C SER A 258 17.90 11.20 33.62
N PHE A 259 19.10 11.75 33.45
CA PHE A 259 20.09 11.89 34.51
C PHE A 259 20.22 13.40 34.79
N ASP A 260 19.43 13.86 35.76
CA ASP A 260 19.23 15.30 36.03
C ASP A 260 18.80 16.07 34.76
N ASP A 261 19.65 16.97 34.22
CA ASP A 261 19.41 17.76 33.03
C ASP A 261 19.84 17.04 31.73
N ARG A 262 20.47 15.88 31.81
CA ARG A 262 20.96 15.10 30.66
C ARG A 262 20.02 13.96 30.32
N LYS A 263 19.86 13.68 29.01
CA LYS A 263 19.03 12.57 28.52
C LYS A 263 19.84 11.61 27.67
N LEU A 264 19.46 10.34 27.72
CA LEU A 264 20.04 9.25 26.94
C LEU A 264 18.92 8.32 26.46
N VAL A 265 19.05 7.77 25.27
CA VAL A 265 18.08 6.79 24.74
C VAL A 265 18.68 5.40 24.90
N TYR A 266 18.03 4.55 25.70
CA TYR A 266 18.39 3.13 25.81
C TYR A 266 17.57 2.32 24.82
N LYS A 267 18.26 1.54 24.00
CA LYS A 267 17.67 0.61 23.02
C LYS A 267 18.17 -0.81 23.32
N PRO A 268 17.28 -1.77 23.67
CA PRO A 268 17.66 -3.15 23.99
C PRO A 268 17.99 -3.97 22.73
N LYS A 269 18.90 -3.49 21.90
CA LYS A 269 19.35 -4.09 20.64
C LYS A 269 20.73 -3.59 20.24
N ASP A 270 21.48 -4.40 19.49
CA ASP A 270 22.72 -3.99 18.85
C ASP A 270 22.45 -2.99 17.72
N LEU A 271 22.96 -1.78 17.85
CA LEU A 271 22.92 -0.74 16.80
C LEU A 271 24.32 -0.32 16.36
N SER A 272 25.28 -1.23 16.41
CA SER A 272 26.66 -0.98 15.93
C SER A 272 26.72 -0.58 14.45
N ILE A 273 25.65 -0.83 13.67
CA ILE A 273 25.46 -0.32 12.31
C ILE A 273 25.48 1.21 12.25
N SER A 274 24.99 1.92 13.30
CA SER A 274 25.02 3.39 13.36
C SER A 274 26.44 3.92 13.33
N LYS A 275 27.40 3.21 13.98
CA LYS A 275 28.82 3.55 13.89
C LYS A 275 29.35 3.42 12.45
N SER A 276 28.91 2.39 11.71
CA SER A 276 29.30 2.21 10.31
C SER A 276 28.72 3.32 9.42
N PHE A 277 27.52 3.84 9.72
CA PHE A 277 27.01 5.02 9.04
C PHE A 277 27.87 6.26 9.32
N ASP A 278 28.32 6.47 10.56
CA ASP A 278 29.21 7.58 10.93
C ASP A 278 30.54 7.50 10.16
N GLU A 279 31.17 6.30 10.12
CA GLU A 279 32.38 6.04 9.35
C GLU A 279 32.17 6.28 7.84
N PHE A 280 31.02 5.93 7.28
CA PHE A 280 30.67 6.20 5.88
C PHE A 280 30.48 7.69 5.61
N VAL A 281 29.87 8.43 6.54
CA VAL A 281 29.72 9.90 6.47
C VAL A 281 31.09 10.57 6.51
N GLU A 282 31.98 10.16 7.43
CA GLU A 282 33.35 10.68 7.52
C GLU A 282 34.10 10.46 6.20
N TRP A 283 33.93 9.28 5.58
CA TRP A 283 34.55 9.00 4.28
C TRP A 283 34.09 9.99 3.20
N TYR A 284 32.76 10.11 2.93
CA TYR A 284 32.33 10.97 1.82
C TYR A 284 32.63 12.46 2.06
N VAL A 285 32.58 12.92 3.30
CA VAL A 285 32.96 14.30 3.65
C VAL A 285 34.45 14.56 3.42
N SER A 286 35.30 13.55 3.66
CA SER A 286 36.76 13.70 3.45
C SER A 286 37.17 13.80 1.97
N VAL A 287 36.30 13.35 1.03
CA VAL A 287 36.62 13.27 -0.42
C VAL A 287 35.70 14.13 -1.27
N SER A 288 34.85 14.95 -0.66
CA SER A 288 33.88 15.82 -1.38
C SER A 288 33.54 17.07 -0.58
N ASP A 289 32.90 18.04 -1.26
CA ASP A 289 32.36 19.27 -0.64
C ASP A 289 30.89 19.10 -0.20
N LEU A 290 30.39 17.87 -0.14
CA LEU A 290 29.01 17.60 0.29
C LEU A 290 28.82 17.93 1.78
N LEU A 291 27.64 18.42 2.12
CA LEU A 291 27.30 18.73 3.50
C LEU A 291 27.26 17.45 4.36
N PRO A 292 27.82 17.45 5.58
CA PRO A 292 27.78 16.28 6.45
C PRO A 292 26.35 15.97 6.91
N ILE A 293 25.98 14.70 6.95
CA ILE A 293 24.77 14.19 7.62
C ILE A 293 25.12 13.96 9.10
N LYS A 294 24.19 14.24 10.02
CA LYS A 294 24.38 13.97 11.45
C LYS A 294 23.78 12.60 11.82
N ILE A 295 24.59 11.72 12.42
CA ILE A 295 24.20 10.45 13.01
C ILE A 295 24.28 10.56 14.53
N PRO A 296 23.25 10.10 15.31
CA PRO A 296 23.31 10.12 16.77
C PRO A 296 24.47 9.27 17.29
N LYS A 297 25.32 9.84 18.11
CA LYS A 297 26.43 9.10 18.75
C LYS A 297 25.91 8.15 19.82
N GLY A 298 26.69 7.10 20.13
CA GLY A 298 26.24 6.14 21.12
C GLY A 298 27.34 5.27 21.72
N ILE A 299 26.98 4.58 22.81
CA ILE A 299 27.73 3.50 23.45
C ILE A 299 27.12 2.19 22.94
N TYR A 300 27.85 1.48 22.10
CA TYR A 300 27.38 0.25 21.43
C TYR A 300 27.86 -0.99 22.17
N LYS A 301 26.91 -1.78 22.69
CA LYS A 301 27.14 -3.09 23.30
C LYS A 301 26.56 -4.18 22.38
N LYS A 302 26.90 -5.44 22.67
CA LYS A 302 26.49 -6.60 21.87
C LYS A 302 24.97 -6.77 21.73
N ASP A 303 24.24 -6.49 22.83
CA ASP A 303 22.80 -6.80 22.93
C ASP A 303 21.95 -5.54 23.22
N TYR A 304 22.57 -4.37 23.40
CA TYR A 304 21.90 -3.09 23.65
C TYR A 304 22.79 -1.89 23.30
N THR A 305 22.17 -0.72 23.22
CA THR A 305 22.86 0.53 22.85
C THR A 305 22.30 1.70 23.68
N TYR A 306 23.18 2.61 24.09
CA TYR A 306 22.79 3.93 24.57
C TYR A 306 23.09 4.94 23.48
N ASN A 307 22.07 5.69 23.03
CA ASN A 307 22.22 6.73 22.02
C ASN A 307 22.06 8.13 22.60
N GLU A 308 22.74 9.11 22.00
CA GLU A 308 22.49 10.53 22.20
C GLU A 308 21.00 10.83 22.06
N PHE A 309 20.43 11.60 22.98
CA PHE A 309 19.07 12.11 22.85
C PHE A 309 19.08 13.34 21.92
N ILE A 310 18.40 13.27 20.81
CA ILE A 310 18.27 14.36 19.84
C ILE A 310 17.00 15.16 20.14
N ALA A 311 17.18 16.40 20.61
CA ALA A 311 16.07 17.33 20.80
C ALA A 311 15.74 18.07 19.49
N PRO A 312 14.47 18.34 19.17
CA PRO A 312 14.12 19.22 18.07
C PRO A 312 14.75 20.62 18.25
N GLN A 313 15.24 21.22 17.17
CA GLN A 313 15.80 22.59 17.18
C GLN A 313 15.27 23.39 16.00
N PHE A 314 15.02 24.68 16.21
CA PHE A 314 14.58 25.57 15.15
C PHE A 314 15.74 25.93 14.21
N CYS A 315 15.44 26.12 12.93
CA CYS A 315 16.35 26.77 12.00
C CYS A 315 16.41 28.27 12.32
N ARG A 316 17.63 28.82 12.34
CA ARG A 316 17.90 30.25 12.65
C ARG A 316 17.56 31.18 11.48
N ASN A 317 17.73 30.69 10.25
CA ASN A 317 17.54 31.42 9.01
C ASN A 317 17.12 30.52 7.85
N GLU A 318 16.83 31.12 6.71
CA GLU A 318 16.39 30.46 5.48
C GLU A 318 17.46 29.54 4.88
N GLU A 319 18.74 29.87 5.04
CA GLU A 319 19.87 29.05 4.57
C GLU A 319 19.91 27.68 5.29
N GLU A 320 19.71 27.68 6.62
CA GLU A 320 19.62 26.45 7.41
C GLU A 320 18.45 25.56 6.97
N VAL A 321 17.31 26.17 6.60
CA VAL A 321 16.17 25.44 6.03
C VAL A 321 16.54 24.79 4.69
N GLN A 322 17.21 25.54 3.80
CA GLN A 322 17.67 25.01 2.52
C GLN A 322 18.69 23.88 2.72
N ASN A 323 19.67 24.05 3.61
CA ASN A 323 20.65 23.03 3.95
C ASN A 323 20.00 21.75 4.50
N LEU A 324 18.96 21.88 5.33
CA LEU A 324 18.18 20.75 5.83
C LEU A 324 17.59 19.94 4.66
N TYR A 325 16.96 20.61 3.68
CA TYR A 325 16.33 19.93 2.55
C TYR A 325 17.35 19.39 1.52
N ILE A 326 18.52 20.02 1.37
CA ILE A 326 19.63 19.43 0.60
C ILE A 326 20.08 18.11 1.25
N ARG A 327 20.31 18.11 2.58
CA ARG A 327 20.64 16.89 3.33
C ARG A 327 19.53 15.83 3.26
N TYR A 328 18.26 16.26 3.19
CA TYR A 328 17.15 15.34 2.92
C TYR A 328 17.33 14.61 1.57
N GLY A 329 17.75 15.34 0.54
CA GLY A 329 18.11 14.74 -0.76
C GLY A 329 19.23 13.71 -0.64
N TYR A 330 20.28 14.00 0.14
CA TYR A 330 21.38 13.05 0.43
C TYR A 330 20.85 11.80 1.15
N LEU A 331 19.98 11.97 2.15
CA LEU A 331 19.39 10.85 2.87
C LEU A 331 18.56 9.96 1.95
N ILE A 332 17.76 10.54 1.04
CA ILE A 332 16.98 9.76 0.06
C ILE A 332 17.91 8.93 -0.84
N ALA A 333 19.01 9.53 -1.33
CA ALA A 333 19.99 8.84 -2.16
C ALA A 333 20.71 7.71 -1.38
N LEU A 334 21.16 7.99 -0.17
CA LEU A 334 21.83 7.02 0.70
C LEU A 334 20.90 5.86 1.06
N CYS A 335 19.66 6.15 1.48
CA CYS A 335 18.64 5.14 1.80
C CYS A 335 18.34 4.23 0.59
N TYR A 336 18.29 4.81 -0.61
CA TYR A 336 18.16 4.02 -1.84
C TYR A 336 19.35 3.06 -2.03
N LEU A 337 20.59 3.54 -1.86
CA LEU A 337 21.80 2.73 -2.07
C LEU A 337 21.92 1.56 -1.09
N VAL A 338 21.66 1.81 0.19
CA VAL A 338 21.78 0.80 1.26
C VAL A 338 20.46 0.12 1.62
N ASN A 339 19.41 0.36 0.85
CA ASN A 339 18.06 -0.19 1.06
C ASN A 339 17.56 0.00 2.50
N LEU A 340 17.73 1.22 3.04
CA LEU A 340 17.20 1.60 4.34
C LEU A 340 15.71 1.99 4.20
N ASN A 341 14.85 1.42 5.01
CA ASN A 341 13.42 1.71 5.00
C ASN A 341 12.87 2.02 6.41
N ASP A 342 11.54 2.14 6.54
CA ASP A 342 10.83 2.43 7.80
C ASP A 342 11.16 3.80 8.43
N LEU A 343 11.61 4.77 7.62
CA LEU A 343 11.89 6.13 8.07
C LEU A 343 10.62 7.00 8.04
N HIS A 344 9.62 6.63 8.83
CA HIS A 344 8.41 7.42 8.98
C HIS A 344 8.62 8.67 9.89
N LEU A 345 7.58 9.47 10.06
CA LEU A 345 7.64 10.78 10.75
C LEU A 345 8.24 10.74 12.17
N GLU A 346 8.19 9.60 12.87
CA GLU A 346 8.75 9.46 14.22
C GLU A 346 10.24 9.13 14.23
N ASN A 347 10.79 8.64 13.10
CA ASN A 347 12.20 8.21 12.98
C ASN A 347 13.13 9.31 12.47
N ILE A 348 12.60 10.52 12.20
CA ILE A 348 13.37 11.71 11.79
C ILE A 348 13.08 12.84 12.77
N ILE A 349 14.14 13.54 13.20
CA ILE A 349 14.03 14.75 14.03
C ILE A 349 14.70 15.92 13.30
N ALA A 350 13.96 17.03 13.14
CA ALA A 350 14.52 18.29 12.65
C ALA A 350 15.33 18.96 13.77
N HIS A 351 16.65 19.00 13.61
CA HIS A 351 17.60 19.55 14.59
C HIS A 351 18.43 20.65 13.93
N GLY A 352 17.89 21.87 13.89
CA GLY A 352 18.47 22.98 13.12
C GLY A 352 18.50 22.62 11.63
N GLU A 353 19.65 22.72 11.01
CA GLU A 353 19.87 22.38 9.60
C GLU A 353 20.05 20.88 9.30
N TYR A 354 19.84 19.99 10.32
CA TYR A 354 20.06 18.55 10.20
C TYR A 354 18.76 17.78 10.33
N PRO A 355 18.35 17.00 9.30
CA PRO A 355 17.34 15.96 9.41
C PRO A 355 18.00 14.70 10.00
N VAL A 356 17.88 14.49 11.33
CA VAL A 356 18.58 13.43 12.04
C VAL A 356 17.75 12.16 12.05
N ILE A 357 18.28 11.06 11.49
CA ILE A 357 17.66 9.73 11.61
C ILE A 357 17.98 9.18 13.00
N VAL A 358 16.93 8.89 13.79
CA VAL A 358 17.10 8.36 15.15
C VAL A 358 16.97 6.84 15.23
N ASP A 359 16.55 6.18 14.17
CA ASP A 359 16.53 4.71 14.08
C ASP A 359 16.98 4.18 12.70
N ILE A 360 18.15 3.53 12.65
CA ILE A 360 18.82 3.05 11.44
C ILE A 360 18.80 1.50 11.36
N GLU A 361 18.09 0.82 12.25
CA GLU A 361 18.13 -0.64 12.38
C GLU A 361 17.67 -1.41 11.14
N THR A 362 16.94 -0.76 10.23
CA THR A 362 16.32 -1.36 9.04
C THR A 362 17.10 -1.11 7.74
N ALA A 363 18.40 -0.85 7.81
CA ALA A 363 19.26 -0.78 6.62
C ALA A 363 19.50 -2.17 6.01
N PHE A 364 19.92 -2.20 4.74
CA PHE A 364 20.22 -3.42 3.99
C PHE A 364 19.06 -4.43 3.93
N GLN A 365 17.82 -3.93 3.84
CA GLN A 365 16.61 -4.76 3.82
C GLN A 365 16.56 -5.67 2.59
N VAL A 366 16.05 -6.89 2.82
CA VAL A 366 15.70 -7.83 1.75
C VAL A 366 14.25 -8.25 1.94
N SER A 367 13.41 -7.95 0.97
CA SER A 367 12.00 -8.37 1.03
C SER A 367 11.85 -9.87 0.84
N PRO A 368 10.95 -10.54 1.59
CA PRO A 368 10.69 -11.96 1.42
C PRO A 368 10.15 -12.28 0.01
N ALA A 369 10.51 -13.46 -0.49
CA ALA A 369 9.96 -13.97 -1.74
C ALA A 369 8.49 -14.37 -1.57
N MET A 370 7.66 -14.12 -2.61
CA MET A 370 6.23 -14.43 -2.60
C MET A 370 5.92 -15.62 -3.52
N GLU A 371 4.88 -16.42 -3.21
CA GLU A 371 4.48 -17.62 -3.95
C GLU A 371 4.13 -17.37 -5.43
N LYS A 372 3.44 -16.28 -5.71
CA LYS A 372 3.00 -15.93 -7.07
C LYS A 372 3.45 -14.52 -7.40
N GLN A 373 4.38 -14.41 -8.33
CA GLN A 373 4.84 -13.15 -8.87
C GLN A 373 4.32 -12.99 -10.30
N THR A 374 3.39 -12.07 -10.50
CA THR A 374 2.97 -11.59 -11.82
C THR A 374 3.90 -10.46 -12.25
N ILE A 375 3.96 -10.16 -13.54
CA ILE A 375 4.70 -8.99 -14.05
C ILE A 375 4.22 -7.69 -13.38
N TYR A 376 2.93 -7.56 -13.13
CA TYR A 376 2.36 -6.40 -12.43
C TYR A 376 2.96 -6.25 -11.03
N VAL A 377 3.00 -7.35 -10.26
CA VAL A 377 3.59 -7.35 -8.90
C VAL A 377 5.10 -7.08 -8.95
N ASP A 378 5.82 -7.63 -9.93
CA ASP A 378 7.26 -7.38 -10.09
C ASP A 378 7.53 -5.88 -10.37
N LEU A 379 6.74 -5.25 -11.25
CA LEU A 379 6.85 -3.81 -11.53
C LEU A 379 6.43 -2.94 -10.34
N LEU A 380 5.34 -3.29 -9.66
CA LEU A 380 4.91 -2.58 -8.45
C LEU A 380 6.01 -2.64 -7.38
N ARG A 381 6.59 -3.83 -7.17
CA ARG A 381 7.74 -4.01 -6.27
C ARG A 381 8.92 -3.14 -6.69
N SER A 382 9.22 -3.04 -7.99
CA SER A 382 10.32 -2.19 -8.49
C SER A 382 10.08 -0.69 -8.22
N LEU A 383 8.84 -0.25 -8.10
CA LEU A 383 8.48 1.13 -7.74
C LEU A 383 8.46 1.36 -6.23
N GLU A 384 8.06 0.37 -5.44
CA GLU A 384 7.85 0.52 -4.00
C GLU A 384 9.05 0.06 -3.17
N VAL A 385 9.71 -1.04 -3.56
CA VAL A 385 10.77 -1.69 -2.77
C VAL A 385 12.15 -1.39 -3.33
N ASP A 386 12.31 -1.39 -4.66
CA ASP A 386 13.61 -1.21 -5.31
C ASP A 386 13.81 0.24 -5.80
N SER A 387 13.18 1.21 -5.14
CA SER A 387 13.24 2.63 -5.50
C SER A 387 13.46 3.54 -4.29
N VAL A 388 13.64 4.83 -4.57
CA VAL A 388 13.72 5.91 -3.56
C VAL A 388 12.46 5.99 -2.66
N SER A 389 11.31 5.47 -3.10
CA SER A 389 10.06 5.45 -2.32
C SER A 389 10.08 4.43 -1.18
N ASN A 390 11.03 3.50 -1.16
CA ASN A 390 11.10 2.45 -0.13
C ASN A 390 11.37 3.00 1.27
N SER A 391 12.12 4.09 1.36
CA SER A 391 12.62 4.63 2.63
C SER A 391 11.54 5.16 3.57
N PHE A 392 10.35 5.50 3.11
CA PHE A 392 9.33 6.32 3.80
C PHE A 392 9.74 7.77 4.07
N LEU A 393 10.87 8.22 3.54
CA LEU A 393 11.23 9.63 3.56
C LEU A 393 10.30 10.47 2.67
N LEU A 394 9.86 9.92 1.53
CA LEU A 394 9.01 10.58 0.55
C LEU A 394 7.52 10.38 0.85
N PRO A 395 6.66 11.37 0.51
CA PRO A 395 5.23 11.24 0.63
C PRO A 395 4.72 9.93 0.04
N LYS A 396 4.08 9.13 0.88
CA LYS A 396 3.55 7.81 0.52
C LYS A 396 2.22 7.58 1.21
N LEU A 397 1.17 7.44 0.41
CA LEU A 397 -0.15 7.14 0.92
C LEU A 397 -0.24 5.68 1.36
N VAL A 398 -0.41 5.47 2.64
CA VAL A 398 -0.63 4.15 3.25
C VAL A 398 -2.12 3.95 3.46
N SER A 399 -2.65 2.82 3.00
CA SER A 399 -4.07 2.50 3.22
C SER A 399 -4.30 2.17 4.70
N VAL A 400 -5.19 2.94 5.32
CA VAL A 400 -5.68 2.73 6.69
C VAL A 400 -7.16 2.36 6.58
N GLY A 401 -7.47 1.05 6.76
CA GLY A 401 -8.81 0.53 6.53
C GLY A 401 -9.19 0.39 5.05
N ILE A 402 -10.50 0.44 4.76
CA ILE A 402 -11.04 0.15 3.43
C ILE A 402 -11.00 1.37 2.50
N ASN A 403 -11.16 2.59 3.04
CA ASN A 403 -11.39 3.79 2.24
C ASN A 403 -10.42 4.95 2.50
N ASP A 404 -9.56 4.87 3.51
CA ASP A 404 -8.66 5.95 3.88
C ASP A 404 -7.23 5.70 3.42
N GLN A 405 -6.59 6.76 3.00
CA GLN A 405 -5.17 6.82 2.73
C GLN A 405 -4.54 7.96 3.52
N VAL A 406 -3.50 7.66 4.27
CA VAL A 406 -2.77 8.60 5.12
C VAL A 406 -1.32 8.64 4.70
N ASP A 407 -0.76 9.83 4.63
CA ASP A 407 0.67 10.03 4.45
C ASP A 407 1.37 10.04 5.83
N LEU A 408 2.13 9.00 6.11
CA LEU A 408 2.95 8.85 7.32
C LEU A 408 4.44 9.09 7.05
N SER A 409 4.78 9.66 5.90
CA SER A 409 6.17 9.90 5.53
C SER A 409 6.85 10.93 6.43
N ALA A 410 8.18 10.90 6.42
CA ALA A 410 8.99 11.85 7.16
C ALA A 410 8.90 13.30 6.64
N LEU A 411 8.32 13.55 5.48
CA LEU A 411 8.01 14.90 4.98
C LEU A 411 6.62 15.41 5.38
N ASN A 412 5.80 14.58 6.06
CA ASN A 412 4.51 14.99 6.61
C ASN A 412 4.60 15.11 8.14
N GLY A 413 4.56 16.34 8.66
CA GLY A 413 4.56 16.61 10.11
C GLY A 413 3.19 16.94 10.69
N LYS A 414 2.11 16.82 9.89
CA LYS A 414 0.78 17.23 10.29
C LYS A 414 0.03 16.12 11.03
N GLU A 415 -0.76 16.55 11.99
CA GLU A 415 -1.79 15.74 12.61
C GLU A 415 -2.80 15.24 11.56
N VAL A 416 -3.15 13.95 11.59
CA VAL A 416 -4.10 13.35 10.65
C VAL A 416 -5.17 12.55 11.38
N LYS A 417 -6.44 12.91 11.13
CA LYS A 417 -7.62 12.12 11.52
C LYS A 417 -8.01 11.20 10.37
N VAL A 418 -8.34 9.93 10.71
CA VAL A 418 -8.77 8.95 9.71
C VAL A 418 -10.23 8.55 9.94
N SER A 419 -10.93 8.15 8.88
CA SER A 419 -12.32 7.70 8.98
C SER A 419 -12.41 6.29 9.59
N GLN A 420 -11.33 5.52 9.58
CA GLN A 420 -11.28 4.23 10.27
C GLN A 420 -11.49 4.42 11.76
N THR A 421 -12.38 3.60 12.33
CA THR A 421 -12.65 3.61 13.76
C THR A 421 -11.97 2.45 14.48
N PHE A 422 -11.50 2.73 15.69
CA PHE A 422 -10.91 1.76 16.61
C PHE A 422 -11.73 1.72 17.89
N LEU A 423 -11.76 0.55 18.55
CA LEU A 423 -12.37 0.42 19.86
C LEU A 423 -11.48 1.10 20.89
N SER A 424 -11.99 2.11 21.57
CA SER A 424 -11.34 2.85 22.65
C SER A 424 -12.15 2.74 23.95
N PRO A 425 -11.52 2.62 25.11
CA PRO A 425 -12.20 2.66 26.38
C PRO A 425 -12.72 4.08 26.68
N THR A 426 -13.95 4.18 27.15
CA THR A 426 -14.61 5.43 27.53
C THR A 426 -15.26 5.30 28.92
N GLU A 427 -15.53 6.43 29.55
CA GLU A 427 -16.14 6.51 30.91
C GLU A 427 -15.37 5.67 31.94
N LEU A 428 -14.03 5.69 31.87
CA LEU A 428 -13.17 4.96 32.80
C LEU A 428 -13.51 5.29 34.25
N ASN A 429 -13.50 4.26 35.12
CA ASN A 429 -13.80 4.35 36.53
C ASN A 429 -15.23 4.77 36.90
N THR A 430 -16.16 4.69 35.97
CA THR A 430 -17.59 4.89 36.17
C THR A 430 -18.37 3.61 35.86
N ASP A 431 -19.60 3.49 36.33
CA ASP A 431 -20.48 2.37 36.00
C ASP A 431 -20.91 2.37 34.51
N GLN A 432 -20.54 3.39 33.74
CA GLN A 432 -20.74 3.48 32.29
C GLN A 432 -19.49 3.06 31.50
N PHE A 433 -18.46 2.54 32.15
CA PHE A 433 -17.25 2.06 31.48
C PHE A 433 -17.57 1.05 30.39
N HIS A 434 -17.23 1.37 29.16
CA HIS A 434 -17.40 0.52 27.99
C HIS A 434 -16.39 0.84 26.91
N TYR A 435 -16.42 0.09 25.79
CA TYR A 435 -15.60 0.34 24.61
C TYR A 435 -16.48 0.85 23.47
N GLU A 436 -16.15 1.99 22.92
CA GLU A 436 -16.84 2.57 21.75
C GLU A 436 -15.90 2.77 20.55
N LYS A 437 -16.49 2.95 19.37
CA LYS A 437 -15.74 3.20 18.15
C LYS A 437 -15.40 4.69 18.05
N VAL A 438 -14.12 5.01 18.16
CA VAL A 438 -13.58 6.34 17.94
C VAL A 438 -12.77 6.41 16.66
N HIS A 439 -12.74 7.56 16.01
CA HIS A 439 -11.90 7.77 14.83
C HIS A 439 -10.42 7.71 15.20
N GLY A 440 -9.62 7.06 14.32
CA GLY A 440 -8.18 7.02 14.47
C GLY A 440 -7.55 8.40 14.33
N TYR A 441 -6.45 8.60 15.03
CA TYR A 441 -5.72 9.85 15.11
C TYR A 441 -4.22 9.57 15.11
N PHE A 442 -3.50 10.20 14.19
CA PHE A 442 -2.05 10.19 14.14
C PHE A 442 -1.54 11.56 14.57
N PRO A 443 -0.80 11.69 15.66
CA PRO A 443 -0.23 12.96 16.08
C PRO A 443 0.84 13.42 15.08
N GLY A 444 1.06 14.73 14.99
CA GLY A 444 2.17 15.29 14.24
C GLY A 444 3.53 14.93 14.87
N GLY A 445 4.61 15.03 14.09
CA GLY A 445 5.97 14.70 14.51
C GLY A 445 6.88 15.93 14.68
N ASN A 446 8.11 15.67 15.16
CA ASN A 446 9.19 16.65 15.27
C ASN A 446 10.12 16.65 14.03
N ASN A 447 9.63 16.11 12.91
CA ASN A 447 10.36 15.85 11.67
C ASN A 447 10.39 17.05 10.70
N ILE A 448 9.49 18.02 10.86
CA ILE A 448 9.40 19.20 10.02
C ILE A 448 10.17 20.37 10.66
N PRO A 449 11.07 21.04 9.91
CA PRO A 449 11.78 22.20 10.44
C PRO A 449 10.83 23.39 10.71
N ARG A 450 11.19 24.19 11.70
CA ARG A 450 10.54 25.45 12.01
C ARG A 450 11.54 26.58 11.86
N LEU A 451 11.12 27.69 11.27
CA LEU A 451 11.91 28.91 11.18
C LEU A 451 11.55 29.84 12.33
N GLY A 452 12.39 29.92 13.38
CA GLY A 452 12.06 30.56 14.65
C GLY A 452 10.95 29.81 15.41
N GLU A 453 10.40 30.40 16.46
CA GLU A 453 9.50 29.74 17.42
C GLU A 453 8.09 29.43 16.90
N SER A 454 7.66 30.07 15.81
CA SER A 454 6.24 30.06 15.45
C SER A 454 5.89 29.71 14.00
N LYS A 455 6.87 29.43 13.12
CA LYS A 455 6.60 29.26 11.67
C LYS A 455 6.99 27.87 11.19
N ASP A 456 5.99 27.02 10.96
CA ASP A 456 6.16 25.75 10.24
C ASP A 456 6.57 26.01 8.78
N VAL A 457 7.54 25.25 8.30
CA VAL A 457 8.07 25.36 6.94
C VAL A 457 7.24 24.50 5.99
N ASP A 458 6.77 25.09 4.89
CA ASP A 458 6.08 24.36 3.83
C ASP A 458 7.09 23.61 2.94
N VAL A 459 7.17 22.31 3.09
CA VAL A 459 8.05 21.39 2.34
C VAL A 459 7.97 21.60 0.82
N LYS A 460 6.79 21.89 0.28
CA LYS A 460 6.57 22.03 -1.17
C LYS A 460 7.44 23.13 -1.79
N LYS A 461 7.82 24.15 -1.02
CA LYS A 461 8.69 25.24 -1.47
C LYS A 461 10.14 24.80 -1.69
N TYR A 462 10.53 23.70 -1.06
CA TYR A 462 11.92 23.21 -1.06
C TYR A 462 12.08 21.90 -1.85
N SER A 463 11.05 21.48 -2.60
CA SER A 463 11.11 20.26 -3.42
C SER A 463 12.32 20.25 -4.37
N LEU A 464 12.70 21.41 -4.93
CA LEU A 464 13.88 21.54 -5.79
C LEU A 464 15.19 21.44 -5.00
N LYS A 465 15.24 21.81 -3.72
CA LYS A 465 16.42 21.64 -2.86
C LYS A 465 16.62 20.18 -2.47
N ILE A 466 15.52 19.44 -2.24
CA ILE A 466 15.59 17.98 -2.06
C ILE A 466 16.14 17.30 -3.32
N LEU A 467 15.68 17.73 -4.51
CA LEU A 467 16.16 17.19 -5.78
C LEU A 467 17.63 17.52 -6.02
N GLU A 468 18.06 18.77 -5.74
CA GLU A 468 19.45 19.20 -5.80
C GLU A 468 20.35 18.28 -4.96
N GLY A 469 19.98 18.06 -3.69
CA GLY A 469 20.74 17.17 -2.83
C GLY A 469 20.78 15.73 -3.33
N PHE A 470 19.66 15.19 -3.82
CA PHE A 470 19.63 13.85 -4.41
C PHE A 470 20.60 13.75 -5.61
N ASP A 471 20.52 14.69 -6.54
CA ASP A 471 21.35 14.74 -7.73
C ASP A 471 22.85 14.87 -7.35
N ASP A 472 23.20 15.75 -6.41
CA ASP A 472 24.58 15.95 -5.95
C ASP A 472 25.18 14.67 -5.37
N PHE A 473 24.44 14.00 -4.47
CA PHE A 473 24.93 12.76 -3.84
C PHE A 473 25.07 11.62 -4.84
N ILE A 474 24.10 11.45 -5.74
CA ILE A 474 24.17 10.40 -6.77
C ILE A 474 25.32 10.64 -7.77
N HIS A 475 25.55 11.91 -8.19
CA HIS A 475 26.68 12.25 -9.07
C HIS A 475 28.02 12.01 -8.37
N PHE A 476 28.11 12.34 -7.07
CA PHE A 476 29.29 12.00 -6.26
C PHE A 476 29.55 10.49 -6.26
N VAL A 477 28.54 9.65 -5.99
CA VAL A 477 28.68 8.19 -6.00
C VAL A 477 29.12 7.67 -7.37
N ILE A 478 28.63 8.23 -8.47
CA ILE A 478 29.04 7.82 -9.81
C ILE A 478 30.50 8.14 -10.08
N SER A 479 30.94 9.35 -9.71
CA SER A 479 32.33 9.79 -9.94
C SER A 479 33.32 9.05 -9.04
N HIS A 480 32.89 8.55 -7.86
CA HIS A 480 33.72 7.83 -6.91
C HIS A 480 33.27 6.36 -6.72
N LYS A 481 32.82 5.72 -7.80
CA LYS A 481 32.13 4.42 -7.74
C LYS A 481 32.97 3.31 -7.11
N SER A 482 34.25 3.25 -7.42
CA SER A 482 35.21 2.25 -6.85
C SER A 482 35.39 2.47 -5.36
N ASP A 483 35.61 3.72 -4.95
CA ASP A 483 35.89 4.09 -3.58
C ASP A 483 34.61 3.92 -2.71
N CYS A 484 33.44 4.21 -3.29
CA CYS A 484 32.15 3.96 -2.64
C CYS A 484 31.93 2.46 -2.37
N LEU A 485 32.28 1.59 -3.33
CA LEU A 485 32.21 0.13 -3.15
C LEU A 485 33.17 -0.36 -2.06
N GLU A 486 34.34 0.27 -1.90
CA GLU A 486 35.26 -0.01 -0.81
C GLU A 486 34.71 0.49 0.53
N ALA A 487 34.25 1.73 0.59
CA ALA A 487 33.67 2.33 1.79
C ALA A 487 32.46 1.55 2.32
N LEU A 488 31.64 0.94 1.46
CA LEU A 488 30.53 0.09 1.88
C LEU A 488 30.96 -1.12 2.74
N ASN A 489 32.25 -1.54 2.71
CA ASN A 489 32.69 -2.70 3.50
C ASN A 489 32.60 -2.48 5.02
N VAL A 490 32.52 -1.24 5.51
CA VAL A 490 32.31 -0.93 6.93
C VAL A 490 30.99 -1.50 7.48
N PHE A 491 30.03 -1.78 6.58
CA PHE A 491 28.73 -2.33 6.94
C PHE A 491 28.68 -3.86 7.01
N LYS A 492 29.74 -4.58 6.59
CA LYS A 492 29.74 -6.06 6.62
C LYS A 492 29.65 -6.61 8.05
N GLY A 493 28.91 -7.69 8.20
CA GLY A 493 28.75 -8.41 9.48
C GLY A 493 27.97 -7.63 10.54
N LYS A 494 27.26 -6.57 10.20
CA LYS A 494 26.41 -5.82 11.14
C LYS A 494 25.03 -6.48 11.27
N LYS A 495 24.53 -6.60 12.51
CA LYS A 495 23.18 -7.08 12.81
C LYS A 495 22.17 -6.00 12.41
N ILE A 496 21.10 -6.40 11.72
CA ILE A 496 20.02 -5.54 11.28
C ILE A 496 18.67 -6.19 11.58
N ARG A 497 17.65 -5.36 11.79
CA ARG A 497 16.26 -5.80 11.84
C ARG A 497 15.75 -6.07 10.42
N SER A 498 15.14 -7.24 10.19
CA SER A 498 14.51 -7.60 8.92
C SER A 498 13.00 -7.41 9.01
N LEU A 499 12.45 -6.49 8.21
CA LEU A 499 11.02 -6.23 8.14
C LEU A 499 10.33 -7.24 7.23
N ILE A 500 9.59 -8.16 7.82
CA ILE A 500 8.83 -9.20 7.09
C ILE A 500 7.41 -8.71 6.78
N LYS A 501 6.75 -8.09 7.74
CA LYS A 501 5.45 -7.40 7.65
C LYS A 501 5.53 -6.08 8.42
N THR A 502 4.64 -5.16 8.10
CA THR A 502 4.49 -3.93 8.89
C THR A 502 3.97 -4.25 10.29
N THR A 503 4.45 -3.54 11.31
CA THR A 503 4.04 -3.71 12.71
C THR A 503 2.54 -3.49 12.90
N GLU A 504 1.92 -2.58 12.15
CA GLU A 504 0.46 -2.34 12.19
C GLU A 504 -0.37 -3.59 11.84
N LYS A 505 0.10 -4.45 10.92
CA LYS A 505 -0.59 -5.72 10.62
C LYS A 505 -0.58 -6.67 11.82
N TYR A 506 0.52 -6.76 12.54
CA TYR A 506 0.61 -7.56 13.76
C TYR A 506 -0.21 -6.93 14.91
N ALA A 507 -0.07 -5.62 15.14
CA ALA A 507 -0.82 -4.90 16.17
C ALA A 507 -2.34 -5.02 15.95
N SER A 508 -2.79 -4.99 14.70
CA SER A 508 -4.18 -5.22 14.31
C SER A 508 -4.69 -6.59 14.77
N MET A 509 -3.88 -7.66 14.57
CA MET A 509 -4.22 -9.02 15.04
C MET A 509 -4.28 -9.11 16.57
N LEU A 510 -3.35 -8.46 17.28
CA LEU A 510 -3.35 -8.42 18.75
C LEU A 510 -4.59 -7.71 19.30
N ARG A 511 -5.02 -6.59 18.68
CA ARG A 511 -6.26 -5.89 19.08
C ARG A 511 -7.50 -6.80 19.00
N TYR A 512 -7.57 -7.68 17.97
CA TYR A 512 -8.64 -8.68 17.88
C TYR A 512 -8.47 -9.81 18.88
N ALA A 513 -7.25 -10.31 19.09
CA ALA A 513 -6.95 -11.42 19.97
C ALA A 513 -7.21 -11.13 21.45
N ASN A 514 -7.17 -9.85 21.86
CA ASN A 514 -7.49 -9.42 23.22
C ASN A 514 -9.00 -9.24 23.47
N HIS A 515 -9.87 -9.75 22.59
CA HIS A 515 -11.30 -9.88 22.87
C HIS A 515 -11.54 -10.98 23.91
N PRO A 516 -12.43 -10.80 24.90
CA PRO A 516 -12.65 -11.77 26.01
C PRO A 516 -12.96 -13.20 25.56
N ALA A 517 -13.64 -13.39 24.41
CA ALA A 517 -13.91 -14.71 23.87
C ALA A 517 -12.63 -15.54 23.57
N TYR A 518 -11.54 -14.87 23.17
CA TYR A 518 -10.23 -15.51 22.89
C TYR A 518 -9.37 -15.66 24.16
N ASN A 519 -9.86 -15.19 25.30
CA ASN A 519 -9.18 -15.32 26.59
C ASN A 519 -9.74 -16.45 27.45
N ARG A 520 -10.76 -17.21 26.95
CA ARG A 520 -11.33 -18.39 27.63
C ARG A 520 -10.58 -19.68 27.33
N GLU A 521 -10.22 -19.92 26.07
CA GLU A 521 -9.50 -21.13 25.64
C GLU A 521 -8.46 -20.77 24.57
N MET A 522 -7.22 -21.23 24.77
CA MET A 522 -6.08 -20.90 23.90
C MET A 522 -6.30 -21.38 22.45
N LYS A 523 -6.96 -22.54 22.23
CA LYS A 523 -7.25 -23.05 20.88
C LYS A 523 -8.01 -22.08 19.97
N TYR A 524 -8.85 -21.18 20.53
CA TYR A 524 -9.57 -20.16 19.75
C TYR A 524 -8.68 -18.97 19.43
N ARG A 525 -7.80 -18.58 20.35
CA ARG A 525 -6.79 -17.55 20.11
C ARG A 525 -5.79 -18.02 19.04
N GLU A 526 -5.31 -19.26 19.11
CA GLU A 526 -4.44 -19.87 18.11
C GLU A 526 -5.11 -19.92 16.75
N ARG A 527 -6.40 -20.31 16.65
CA ARG A 527 -7.16 -20.31 15.39
C ARG A 527 -7.15 -18.94 14.72
N LEU A 528 -7.29 -17.84 15.49
CA LEU A 528 -7.18 -16.49 14.95
C LEU A 528 -5.78 -16.22 14.38
N MET A 529 -4.72 -16.56 15.13
CA MET A 529 -3.33 -16.33 14.70
C MET A 529 -2.91 -17.23 13.53
N MET A 530 -3.45 -18.44 13.43
CA MET A 530 -3.17 -19.37 12.33
C MET A 530 -3.62 -18.86 10.96
N ASN A 531 -4.45 -17.80 10.88
CA ASN A 531 -4.75 -17.14 9.60
C ASN A 531 -3.49 -16.60 8.88
N ILE A 532 -2.39 -16.38 9.59
CA ILE A 532 -1.11 -15.96 9.01
C ILE A 532 -0.56 -17.00 8.02
N TRP A 533 -0.88 -18.29 8.20
CA TRP A 533 -0.46 -19.33 7.26
C TRP A 533 -0.99 -19.15 5.83
N ALA A 534 -2.08 -18.39 5.67
CA ALA A 534 -2.62 -18.00 4.36
C ALA A 534 -1.79 -16.91 3.68
N PHE A 535 -0.84 -16.28 4.37
CA PHE A 535 -0.01 -15.24 3.77
C PHE A 535 0.90 -15.85 2.69
N PRO A 536 1.01 -15.21 1.51
CA PRO A 536 1.59 -15.83 0.32
C PRO A 536 3.14 -15.79 0.29
N TYR A 537 3.82 -16.09 1.40
CA TYR A 537 5.27 -16.29 1.39
C TYR A 537 5.64 -17.54 0.60
N PHE A 538 6.72 -17.46 -0.18
CA PHE A 538 7.31 -18.62 -0.82
C PHE A 538 7.87 -19.59 0.24
N ASP A 539 8.62 -19.07 1.20
CA ASP A 539 9.15 -19.82 2.34
C ASP A 539 8.33 -19.52 3.60
N LYS A 540 7.59 -20.53 4.06
CA LYS A 540 6.68 -20.42 5.19
C LYS A 540 7.28 -20.84 6.54
N ARG A 541 8.55 -21.21 6.60
CA ARG A 541 9.22 -21.66 7.86
C ARG A 541 9.10 -20.67 9.01
N ILE A 542 9.09 -19.36 8.70
CA ILE A 542 9.02 -18.28 9.70
C ILE A 542 7.65 -18.12 10.37
N ILE A 543 6.57 -18.65 9.76
CA ILE A 543 5.20 -18.39 10.24
C ILE A 543 4.99 -18.97 11.64
N LYS A 544 5.62 -20.10 11.97
CA LYS A 544 5.57 -20.64 13.32
C LYS A 544 6.09 -19.64 14.37
N SER A 545 7.16 -18.93 14.07
CA SER A 545 7.71 -17.89 14.94
C SER A 545 6.77 -16.69 15.07
N GLU A 546 6.18 -16.23 13.94
CA GLU A 546 5.20 -15.14 13.97
C GLU A 546 3.99 -15.49 14.86
N VAL A 547 3.43 -16.70 14.71
CA VAL A 547 2.30 -17.16 15.52
C VAL A 547 2.66 -17.24 17.00
N ARG A 548 3.83 -17.81 17.33
CA ARG A 548 4.31 -17.95 18.71
C ARG A 548 4.40 -16.60 19.44
N ASP A 549 5.02 -15.60 18.82
CA ASP A 549 5.19 -14.29 19.44
C ASP A 549 3.81 -13.61 19.65
N LEU A 550 2.94 -13.64 18.66
CA LEU A 550 1.59 -13.06 18.73
C LEU A 550 0.68 -13.74 19.77
N LEU A 551 0.86 -15.05 20.03
CA LEU A 551 0.09 -15.74 21.06
C LEU A 551 0.30 -15.12 22.45
N PHE A 552 1.49 -14.57 22.71
CA PHE A 552 1.86 -13.97 23.99
C PHE A 552 1.90 -12.43 23.96
N ASN A 553 1.09 -11.80 23.08
CA ASN A 553 1.00 -10.34 22.94
C ASN A 553 2.33 -9.65 22.60
N ASP A 554 3.21 -10.33 21.87
CA ASP A 554 4.47 -9.74 21.41
C ASP A 554 4.43 -9.56 19.88
N ILE A 555 5.04 -8.47 19.40
CA ILE A 555 5.13 -8.21 17.95
C ILE A 555 6.32 -8.99 17.40
N PRO A 556 6.12 -9.89 16.41
CA PRO A 556 7.20 -10.65 15.81
C PRO A 556 8.33 -9.77 15.27
N ILE A 557 9.56 -10.15 15.55
CA ILE A 557 10.76 -9.48 15.05
C ILE A 557 11.73 -10.50 14.47
N PHE A 558 12.40 -10.09 13.39
CA PHE A 558 13.41 -10.90 12.74
C PHE A 558 14.68 -10.08 12.55
N TYR A 559 15.81 -10.77 12.56
CA TYR A 559 17.14 -10.21 12.35
C TYR A 559 17.87 -10.93 11.22
N SER A 560 18.81 -10.23 10.62
CA SER A 560 19.79 -10.77 9.71
C SER A 560 21.14 -10.09 9.97
N PHE A 561 22.21 -10.58 9.36
CA PHE A 561 23.44 -9.82 9.20
C PHE A 561 23.49 -9.25 7.78
N THR A 562 24.04 -8.06 7.62
CA THR A 562 24.07 -7.34 6.34
C THR A 562 24.57 -8.17 5.17
N ASP A 563 25.57 -9.04 5.42
CA ASP A 563 26.20 -9.92 4.43
C ASP A 563 25.73 -11.38 4.48
N SER A 564 24.68 -11.68 5.27
CA SER A 564 24.07 -13.01 5.36
C SER A 564 22.74 -13.09 4.57
N ARG A 565 22.46 -14.31 4.10
CA ARG A 565 21.15 -14.68 3.50
C ARG A 565 20.23 -15.33 4.51
N ASP A 566 20.69 -15.51 5.73
CA ASP A 566 19.97 -16.18 6.80
C ASP A 566 19.05 -15.19 7.53
N LEU A 567 18.00 -15.71 8.13
CA LEU A 567 17.08 -14.96 8.98
C LEU A 567 17.10 -15.56 10.39
N ILE A 568 16.98 -14.75 11.41
CA ILE A 568 16.98 -15.16 12.82
C ILE A 568 15.71 -14.58 13.46
N ASP A 569 14.95 -15.40 14.20
CA ASP A 569 13.75 -14.92 14.91
C ASP A 569 14.04 -14.37 16.30
N SER A 570 12.98 -13.92 16.99
CA SER A 570 13.00 -13.36 18.36
C SER A 570 13.61 -14.27 19.41
N GLN A 571 13.68 -15.61 19.17
CA GLN A 571 14.28 -16.60 20.08
C GLN A 571 15.66 -17.09 19.62
N GLY A 572 16.21 -16.51 18.57
CA GLY A 572 17.51 -16.88 18.02
C GLY A 572 17.48 -18.11 17.10
N ILE A 573 16.28 -18.56 16.63
CA ILE A 573 16.19 -19.67 15.70
C ILE A 573 16.66 -19.22 14.32
N LEU A 574 17.60 -19.96 13.72
CA LEU A 574 18.21 -19.63 12.44
C LEU A 574 17.48 -20.30 11.27
N TYR A 575 17.02 -19.50 10.31
CA TYR A 575 16.45 -19.93 9.03
C TYR A 575 17.48 -19.74 7.93
N LYS A 576 18.27 -20.79 7.66
CA LYS A 576 19.37 -20.76 6.68
C LYS A 576 18.86 -20.50 5.26
N ASN A 577 19.60 -19.62 4.53
CA ASN A 577 19.33 -19.25 3.14
C ASN A 577 17.87 -18.84 2.89
N TYR A 578 17.27 -18.08 3.81
CA TYR A 578 15.90 -17.58 3.66
C TYR A 578 15.79 -16.60 2.49
N HIS A 579 16.81 -15.78 2.30
CA HIS A 579 16.91 -14.83 1.19
C HIS A 579 17.80 -15.38 0.06
N SER A 580 17.49 -15.00 -1.18
CA SER A 580 18.30 -15.37 -2.36
C SER A 580 19.63 -14.58 -2.43
N LYS A 581 19.64 -13.35 -1.92
CA LYS A 581 20.80 -12.47 -1.79
C LYS A 581 20.81 -11.85 -0.40
N SER A 582 22.01 -11.46 0.08
CA SER A 582 22.12 -10.62 1.28
C SER A 582 21.79 -9.16 0.95
N GLY A 583 21.50 -8.35 1.97
CA GLY A 583 21.29 -6.91 1.80
C GLY A 583 22.54 -6.19 1.27
N PHE A 584 23.72 -6.63 1.71
CA PHE A 584 24.99 -6.11 1.23
C PHE A 584 25.22 -6.43 -0.26
N GLU A 585 24.94 -7.67 -0.71
CA GLU A 585 24.99 -8.02 -2.14
C GLU A 585 24.07 -7.12 -2.99
N LEU A 586 22.84 -6.82 -2.51
CA LEU A 586 21.90 -5.94 -3.20
C LEU A 586 22.41 -4.49 -3.29
N SER A 587 23.02 -3.97 -2.22
CA SER A 587 23.59 -2.61 -2.19
C SER A 587 24.80 -2.48 -3.13
N VAL A 588 25.68 -3.48 -3.13
CA VAL A 588 26.81 -3.55 -4.08
C VAL A 588 26.31 -3.60 -5.52
N ASP A 589 25.29 -4.41 -5.80
CA ASP A 589 24.68 -4.49 -7.14
C ASP A 589 24.05 -3.15 -7.56
N ARG A 590 23.40 -2.44 -6.65
CA ARG A 590 22.84 -1.11 -6.95
C ARG A 590 23.92 -0.11 -7.33
N VAL A 591 24.98 -0.01 -6.55
CA VAL A 591 26.10 0.89 -6.87
C VAL A 591 26.76 0.50 -8.19
N LYS A 592 27.02 -0.79 -8.44
CA LYS A 592 27.60 -1.29 -9.70
C LYS A 592 26.75 -0.96 -10.91
N ASN A 593 25.43 -1.11 -10.80
CA ASN A 593 24.46 -0.92 -11.89
C ASN A 593 23.85 0.49 -11.92
N LEU A 594 24.40 1.45 -11.18
CA LEU A 594 23.96 2.84 -11.22
C LEU A 594 24.33 3.43 -12.60
N THR A 595 23.32 3.59 -13.45
CA THR A 595 23.43 4.14 -14.82
C THR A 595 22.59 5.40 -14.93
N GLN A 596 22.78 6.20 -15.98
CA GLN A 596 21.98 7.38 -16.25
C GLN A 596 20.48 7.04 -16.35
N GLU A 597 20.13 5.91 -16.97
CA GLU A 597 18.74 5.46 -17.08
C GLU A 597 18.12 5.16 -15.71
N THR A 598 18.88 4.49 -14.82
CA THR A 598 18.45 4.22 -13.44
C THR A 598 18.19 5.52 -12.68
N ILE A 599 19.08 6.52 -12.84
CA ILE A 599 18.96 7.83 -12.18
C ILE A 599 17.73 8.57 -12.66
N VAL A 600 17.52 8.66 -13.98
CA VAL A 600 16.34 9.30 -14.58
C VAL A 600 15.05 8.71 -14.00
N ARG A 601 15.01 7.38 -13.85
CA ARG A 601 13.86 6.68 -13.26
C ARG A 601 13.67 7.04 -11.78
N GLN A 602 14.73 6.99 -10.96
CA GLN A 602 14.63 7.32 -9.53
C GLN A 602 14.24 8.78 -9.33
N ARG A 603 14.82 9.67 -10.14
CA ARG A 603 14.51 11.10 -10.15
C ARG A 603 13.05 11.38 -10.54
N ALA A 604 12.49 10.65 -11.50
CA ALA A 604 11.09 10.76 -11.88
C ALA A 604 10.15 10.32 -10.74
N ILE A 605 10.49 9.23 -10.03
CA ILE A 605 9.75 8.77 -8.85
C ILE A 605 9.79 9.83 -7.74
N LEU A 606 10.98 10.40 -7.47
CA LEU A 606 11.17 11.46 -6.48
C LEU A 606 10.31 12.69 -6.80
N LEU A 607 10.35 13.18 -8.05
CA LEU A 607 9.58 14.34 -8.49
C LEU A 607 8.07 14.10 -8.41
N ALA A 608 7.62 12.89 -8.76
CA ALA A 608 6.22 12.51 -8.63
C ALA A 608 5.78 12.54 -7.16
N ALA A 609 6.56 11.94 -6.26
CA ALA A 609 6.25 11.89 -4.84
C ALA A 609 6.23 13.29 -4.18
N LEU A 610 7.11 14.19 -4.60
CA LEU A 610 7.15 15.58 -4.12
C LEU A 610 6.04 16.49 -4.69
N GLY A 611 5.20 15.97 -5.61
CA GLY A 611 4.10 16.74 -6.22
C GLY A 611 4.58 17.89 -7.11
N VAL A 612 5.80 17.86 -7.63
CA VAL A 612 6.35 18.94 -8.46
C VAL A 612 5.53 19.14 -9.74
N TYR A 613 4.90 18.06 -10.22
CA TYR A 613 4.08 18.08 -11.44
C TYR A 613 2.61 18.42 -11.19
N ASP A 614 2.11 18.33 -9.96
CA ASP A 614 0.70 18.61 -9.65
C ASP A 614 0.26 20.01 -10.09
N ALA A 615 1.15 21.00 -9.96
CA ALA A 615 0.91 22.36 -10.39
C ALA A 615 1.09 22.57 -11.90
N LYS A 616 2.06 21.86 -12.54
CA LYS A 616 2.34 22.01 -13.98
C LYS A 616 1.25 21.41 -14.84
N LEU A 617 0.66 20.28 -14.43
CA LEU A 617 -0.42 19.60 -15.14
C LEU A 617 -1.78 20.29 -14.94
N ASN A 618 -1.90 21.14 -13.91
CA ASN A 618 -3.02 22.06 -13.72
C ASN A 618 -2.84 23.40 -14.46
N GLN A 619 -1.70 23.66 -15.11
CA GLN A 619 -1.51 24.89 -15.89
C GLN A 619 -2.52 24.94 -17.04
N LYS A 620 -3.03 26.16 -17.29
CA LYS A 620 -3.97 26.44 -18.39
C LYS A 620 -3.47 25.75 -19.66
N ILE A 621 -4.35 24.96 -20.28
CA ILE A 621 -4.10 24.35 -21.60
C ILE A 621 -3.62 25.49 -22.51
N GLN A 622 -2.32 25.52 -22.78
CA GLN A 622 -1.74 26.53 -23.62
C GLN A 622 -2.02 26.16 -25.07
N LYS A 623 -2.48 27.14 -25.81
CA LYS A 623 -2.57 27.04 -27.28
C LYS A 623 -1.20 27.33 -27.88
N ARG A 624 -0.86 26.67 -28.97
CA ARG A 624 0.33 26.94 -29.77
C ARG A 624 -0.07 27.41 -31.17
N ASP A 625 0.81 28.19 -31.78
CA ASP A 625 0.60 28.63 -33.16
C ASP A 625 0.73 27.47 -34.15
N ILE A 626 -0.02 27.52 -35.22
CA ILE A 626 0.05 26.56 -36.32
C ILE A 626 1.15 26.99 -37.30
N SER A 627 2.13 26.13 -37.52
CA SER A 627 3.02 26.29 -38.67
C SER A 627 2.27 25.89 -39.95
N PHE A 628 2.15 26.80 -40.91
CA PHE A 628 1.44 26.55 -42.17
C PHE A 628 2.28 25.76 -43.19
N THR A 629 3.43 25.24 -42.82
CA THR A 629 4.28 24.42 -43.65
C THR A 629 3.83 22.97 -43.64
N ILE A 630 3.35 22.43 -44.74
CA ILE A 630 3.03 21.01 -44.91
C ILE A 630 4.30 20.26 -45.23
N GLN A 631 4.70 19.34 -44.34
CA GLN A 631 5.82 18.44 -44.55
C GLN A 631 5.35 17.10 -45.16
N LYS A 632 6.08 16.61 -46.15
CA LYS A 632 5.91 15.23 -46.65
C LYS A 632 6.84 14.31 -45.82
N PHE A 633 6.27 13.33 -45.17
CA PHE A 633 7.03 12.33 -44.40
C PHE A 633 6.38 10.94 -44.48
N ASN A 634 7.16 9.91 -44.19
CA ASN A 634 6.66 8.54 -44.17
C ASN A 634 6.01 8.30 -42.78
N TYR A 635 4.70 8.16 -42.73
CA TYR A 635 3.93 7.98 -41.51
C TYR A 635 4.32 6.73 -40.69
N VAL A 636 4.77 5.65 -41.34
CA VAL A 636 5.17 4.41 -40.69
C VAL A 636 6.48 4.58 -39.91
N LYS A 637 7.37 5.48 -40.34
CA LYS A 637 8.68 5.68 -39.68
C LYS A 637 8.56 6.18 -38.25
N PRO A 638 7.83 7.25 -37.94
CA PRO A 638 7.64 7.68 -36.53
C PRO A 638 6.86 6.67 -35.72
N ALA A 639 5.88 5.97 -36.26
CA ALA A 639 5.19 4.89 -35.55
C ALA A 639 6.16 3.76 -35.12
N LYS A 640 7.09 3.36 -36.04
CA LYS A 640 8.15 2.39 -35.69
C LYS A 640 9.12 2.92 -34.63
N GLN A 641 9.49 4.20 -34.70
CA GLN A 641 10.37 4.81 -33.68
C GLN A 641 9.72 4.78 -32.30
N ILE A 642 8.43 5.14 -32.20
CA ILE A 642 7.66 5.06 -30.96
C ILE A 642 7.61 3.62 -30.46
N ALA A 643 7.26 2.64 -31.31
CA ALA A 643 7.21 1.24 -30.91
C ALA A 643 8.57 0.72 -30.43
N ASN A 644 9.67 1.04 -31.11
CA ASN A 644 11.02 0.62 -30.74
C ASN A 644 11.45 1.24 -29.39
N LYS A 645 11.12 2.51 -29.14
CA LYS A 645 11.35 3.15 -27.83
C LYS A 645 10.53 2.45 -26.75
N MET A 646 9.24 2.21 -27.00
CA MET A 646 8.40 1.47 -26.04
C MET A 646 8.96 0.06 -25.77
N THR A 647 9.42 -0.67 -26.80
CA THR A 647 9.97 -2.02 -26.59
C THR A 647 11.26 -2.01 -25.76
N SER A 648 12.11 -0.99 -25.91
CA SER A 648 13.31 -0.82 -25.06
C SER A 648 12.98 -0.49 -23.58
N GLU A 649 11.86 0.17 -23.34
CA GLU A 649 11.37 0.51 -21.99
C GLU A 649 10.49 -0.59 -21.36
N SER A 650 10.21 -1.69 -22.10
CA SER A 650 9.33 -2.75 -21.64
C SER A 650 9.98 -3.65 -20.60
N TYR A 651 9.20 -4.06 -19.60
CA TYR A 651 9.55 -5.16 -18.73
C TYR A 651 8.95 -6.46 -19.26
N ALA A 652 9.80 -7.38 -19.70
CA ALA A 652 9.38 -8.63 -20.33
C ALA A 652 9.82 -9.86 -19.51
N LYS A 653 8.91 -10.85 -19.35
CA LYS A 653 9.16 -12.11 -18.65
C LYS A 653 8.39 -13.25 -19.33
N GLY A 654 9.10 -14.14 -20.00
CA GLY A 654 8.51 -15.23 -20.78
C GLY A 654 7.62 -14.70 -21.91
N ASN A 655 6.36 -15.12 -21.95
CA ASN A 655 5.36 -14.69 -22.95
C ASN A 655 4.52 -13.49 -22.50
N LYS A 656 5.02 -12.66 -21.62
CA LYS A 656 4.35 -11.49 -21.03
C LYS A 656 5.25 -10.27 -21.08
N CYS A 657 4.65 -9.08 -21.17
CA CYS A 657 5.34 -7.81 -20.96
C CYS A 657 4.40 -6.73 -20.42
N SER A 658 4.97 -5.73 -19.78
CA SER A 658 4.26 -4.55 -19.28
C SER A 658 5.17 -3.33 -19.31
N PHE A 659 4.61 -2.17 -18.97
CA PHE A 659 5.30 -0.88 -18.92
C PHE A 659 5.02 -0.17 -17.61
N LEU A 660 5.92 0.74 -17.24
CA LEU A 660 5.62 1.80 -16.29
C LEU A 660 4.94 2.96 -17.03
N SER A 661 3.88 3.46 -16.44
CA SER A 661 3.11 4.60 -16.92
C SER A 661 2.87 5.57 -15.76
N ILE A 662 2.09 6.60 -16.00
CA ILE A 662 1.72 7.63 -15.06
C ILE A 662 0.22 7.61 -14.90
N ASP A 663 -0.25 7.76 -13.69
CA ASP A 663 -1.67 7.90 -13.36
C ASP A 663 -1.90 9.08 -12.42
N CYS A 664 -3.08 9.67 -12.47
CA CYS A 664 -3.51 10.76 -11.62
C CYS A 664 -4.64 10.30 -10.70
N ASP A 665 -4.44 10.38 -9.40
CA ASP A 665 -5.47 10.02 -8.45
C ASP A 665 -6.62 11.05 -8.37
N LYS A 666 -7.65 10.74 -7.57
CA LYS A 666 -8.82 11.63 -7.38
C LYS A 666 -8.46 12.99 -6.77
N ASN A 667 -7.35 13.07 -6.06
CA ASN A 667 -6.84 14.29 -5.43
C ASN A 667 -5.90 15.08 -6.34
N LYS A 668 -5.75 14.65 -7.60
CA LYS A 668 -4.85 15.23 -8.62
C LYS A 668 -3.35 15.06 -8.30
N HIS A 669 -2.99 14.05 -7.52
CA HIS A 669 -1.60 13.65 -7.33
C HIS A 669 -1.19 12.67 -8.43
N TRP A 670 -0.08 12.96 -9.07
CA TRP A 670 0.50 12.14 -10.12
C TRP A 670 1.45 11.11 -9.53
N LYS A 671 1.30 9.87 -9.95
CA LYS A 671 2.14 8.76 -9.51
C LYS A 671 2.55 7.86 -10.67
N MET A 672 3.70 7.22 -10.54
CA MET A 672 4.10 6.15 -11.44
C MET A 672 3.41 4.86 -11.06
N VAL A 673 2.89 4.15 -12.06
CA VAL A 673 2.18 2.88 -11.87
C VAL A 673 2.57 1.89 -12.98
N PRO A 674 2.50 0.57 -12.73
CA PRO A 674 2.48 -0.41 -13.82
C PRO A 674 1.22 -0.21 -14.67
N CYS A 675 1.32 -0.39 -16.00
CA CYS A 675 0.14 -0.37 -16.85
C CYS A 675 -0.85 -1.45 -16.42
N ASP A 676 -2.12 -1.07 -16.32
CA ASP A 676 -3.23 -1.98 -16.05
C ASP A 676 -3.72 -2.72 -17.31
N GLU A 677 -4.78 -3.52 -17.21
CA GLU A 677 -5.35 -4.28 -18.32
C GLU A 677 -6.17 -3.42 -19.29
N SER A 678 -6.46 -2.15 -18.97
CA SER A 678 -7.46 -1.33 -19.63
C SER A 678 -7.20 -1.10 -21.12
N LEU A 679 -8.27 -0.82 -21.84
CA LEU A 679 -8.22 -0.40 -23.24
C LEU A 679 -7.89 1.10 -23.37
N TYR A 680 -8.18 1.91 -22.36
CA TYR A 680 -7.99 3.37 -22.41
C TYR A 680 -6.52 3.75 -22.19
N SER A 681 -5.97 3.47 -21.01
CA SER A 681 -4.60 3.83 -20.61
C SER A 681 -3.65 2.63 -20.45
N GLY A 682 -4.17 1.40 -20.58
CA GLY A 682 -3.46 0.17 -20.24
C GLY A 682 -3.06 -0.71 -21.42
N LEU A 683 -2.74 -1.95 -21.07
CA LEU A 683 -2.10 -2.93 -21.96
C LEU A 683 -2.96 -3.33 -23.16
N SER A 684 -4.29 -3.42 -22.99
CA SER A 684 -5.19 -3.78 -24.12
C SER A 684 -5.18 -2.73 -25.22
N GLY A 685 -5.12 -1.43 -24.87
CA GLY A 685 -5.02 -0.36 -25.84
C GLY A 685 -3.65 -0.31 -26.53
N ILE A 686 -2.58 -0.47 -25.74
CA ILE A 686 -1.21 -0.54 -26.29
C ILE A 686 -1.09 -1.72 -27.25
N ALA A 687 -1.72 -2.86 -26.95
CA ALA A 687 -1.73 -4.03 -27.84
C ALA A 687 -2.35 -3.70 -29.22
N VAL A 688 -3.42 -2.90 -29.27
CA VAL A 688 -4.01 -2.46 -30.56
C VAL A 688 -2.98 -1.73 -31.41
N PHE A 689 -2.19 -0.82 -30.85
CA PHE A 689 -1.14 -0.13 -31.60
C PHE A 689 -0.12 -1.11 -32.20
N PHE A 690 0.35 -2.09 -31.42
CA PHE A 690 1.30 -3.10 -31.91
C PHE A 690 0.70 -4.03 -32.95
N LEU A 691 -0.59 -4.38 -32.86
CA LEU A 691 -1.29 -5.17 -33.85
C LEU A 691 -1.40 -4.41 -35.21
N GLU A 692 -1.84 -3.15 -35.18
CA GLU A 692 -1.94 -2.30 -36.37
C GLU A 692 -0.56 -2.09 -37.02
N LEU A 693 0.47 -1.87 -36.23
CA LEU A 693 1.83 -1.75 -36.75
C LEU A 693 2.34 -3.07 -37.36
N TYR A 694 1.98 -4.23 -36.81
CA TYR A 694 2.25 -5.53 -37.40
C TYR A 694 1.50 -5.67 -38.75
N MET A 695 0.22 -5.35 -38.78
CA MET A 695 -0.57 -5.45 -39.99
C MET A 695 0.03 -4.59 -41.13
N ARG A 696 0.57 -3.42 -40.79
CA ARG A 696 1.19 -2.50 -41.77
C ARG A 696 2.62 -2.90 -42.18
N THR A 697 3.38 -3.49 -41.28
CA THR A 697 4.82 -3.75 -41.51
C THR A 697 5.16 -5.21 -41.77
N ARG A 698 4.30 -6.12 -41.36
CA ARG A 698 4.50 -7.59 -41.28
C ARG A 698 5.74 -8.03 -40.52
N GLN A 699 6.31 -7.16 -39.65
CA GLN A 699 7.45 -7.50 -38.80
C GLN A 699 6.98 -8.29 -37.58
N LYS A 700 7.41 -9.55 -37.47
CA LYS A 700 7.00 -10.51 -36.43
C LYS A 700 7.17 -9.98 -34.98
N ILE A 701 8.19 -9.17 -34.74
CA ILE A 701 8.47 -8.60 -33.43
C ILE A 701 7.26 -7.82 -32.86
N TYR A 702 6.52 -7.07 -33.70
CA TYR A 702 5.35 -6.31 -33.23
C TYR A 702 4.18 -7.22 -32.88
N PHE A 703 4.01 -8.35 -33.60
CA PHE A 703 3.00 -9.34 -33.26
C PHE A 703 3.35 -10.09 -31.96
N GLU A 704 4.63 -10.41 -31.74
CA GLU A 704 5.08 -10.99 -30.46
C GLU A 704 4.82 -10.06 -29.28
N TYR A 705 5.07 -8.76 -29.44
CA TYR A 705 4.72 -7.77 -28.39
C TYR A 705 3.22 -7.65 -28.18
N TYR A 706 2.43 -7.63 -29.26
CA TYR A 706 0.96 -7.72 -29.18
C TYR A 706 0.52 -8.91 -28.31
N GLN A 707 1.01 -10.10 -28.63
CA GLN A 707 0.64 -11.31 -27.89
C GLN A 707 1.05 -11.25 -26.40
N ARG A 708 2.26 -10.75 -26.12
CA ARG A 708 2.74 -10.59 -24.73
C ARG A 708 1.89 -9.61 -23.94
N LEU A 709 1.48 -8.51 -24.56
CA LEU A 709 0.61 -7.49 -23.94
C LEU A 709 -0.77 -8.05 -23.63
N VAL A 710 -1.39 -8.72 -24.60
CA VAL A 710 -2.71 -9.36 -24.41
C VAL A 710 -2.65 -10.45 -23.34
N ASN A 711 -1.59 -11.28 -23.31
CA ASN A 711 -1.41 -12.29 -22.27
C ASN A 711 -1.30 -11.66 -20.87
N THR A 712 -0.62 -10.54 -20.75
CA THR A 712 -0.49 -9.82 -19.48
C THR A 712 -1.81 -9.17 -19.07
N ALA A 713 -2.50 -8.51 -20.00
CA ALA A 713 -3.82 -7.93 -19.74
C ALA A 713 -4.81 -8.99 -19.24
N ILE A 714 -4.89 -10.15 -19.91
CA ILE A 714 -5.73 -11.29 -19.50
C ILE A 714 -5.35 -11.80 -18.10
N GLU A 715 -4.06 -11.85 -17.76
CA GLU A 715 -3.64 -12.24 -16.41
C GLU A 715 -4.17 -11.27 -15.35
N GLN A 716 -4.10 -9.97 -15.63
CA GLN A 716 -4.56 -8.94 -14.68
C GLN A 716 -6.08 -8.95 -14.52
N THR A 717 -6.85 -9.28 -15.56
CA THR A 717 -8.31 -9.37 -15.46
C THR A 717 -8.81 -10.40 -14.44
N LYS A 718 -7.98 -11.35 -14.00
CA LYS A 718 -8.34 -12.31 -12.95
C LYS A 718 -8.61 -11.65 -11.58
N ASN A 719 -8.02 -10.48 -11.37
CA ASN A 719 -8.11 -9.73 -10.12
C ASN A 719 -9.03 -8.49 -10.25
N THR A 720 -9.57 -8.23 -11.44
CA THR A 720 -10.48 -7.12 -11.70
C THR A 720 -11.92 -7.58 -11.83
N GLY A 721 -12.86 -6.71 -11.48
CA GLY A 721 -14.29 -6.96 -11.65
C GLY A 721 -14.78 -6.70 -13.08
N PHE A 722 -16.08 -6.92 -13.29
CA PHE A 722 -16.80 -6.46 -14.47
C PHE A 722 -17.07 -4.96 -14.34
N GLN A 723 -16.59 -4.16 -15.28
CA GLN A 723 -16.70 -2.70 -15.20
C GLN A 723 -17.29 -2.09 -16.50
N SER A 724 -16.54 -2.12 -17.60
CA SER A 724 -16.94 -1.52 -18.87
C SER A 724 -16.25 -2.22 -20.05
N ALA A 725 -16.46 -1.71 -21.28
CA ALA A 725 -15.70 -2.15 -22.46
C ALA A 725 -14.22 -1.76 -22.38
N PHE A 726 -13.91 -0.70 -21.63
CA PHE A 726 -12.58 -0.10 -21.58
C PHE A 726 -11.76 -0.51 -20.35
N SER A 727 -12.38 -1.08 -19.34
CA SER A 727 -11.72 -1.53 -18.11
C SER A 727 -12.31 -2.83 -17.57
N GLY A 728 -11.53 -3.57 -16.78
CA GLY A 728 -11.92 -4.87 -16.27
C GLY A 728 -11.81 -5.97 -17.33
N TRP A 729 -12.48 -7.09 -17.08
CA TRP A 729 -12.32 -8.29 -17.88
C TRP A 729 -12.93 -8.24 -19.31
N LEU A 730 -13.56 -7.14 -19.72
CA LEU A 730 -13.93 -6.92 -21.13
C LEU A 730 -12.84 -6.19 -21.96
N SER A 731 -11.89 -5.52 -21.33
CA SER A 731 -10.90 -4.70 -22.03
C SER A 731 -10.04 -5.46 -23.06
N PRO A 732 -9.66 -6.76 -22.89
CA PRO A 732 -8.96 -7.51 -23.92
C PRO A 732 -9.83 -7.99 -25.09
N VAL A 733 -11.16 -7.85 -25.00
CA VAL A 733 -12.08 -8.35 -26.07
C VAL A 733 -11.87 -7.58 -27.38
N TYR A 734 -11.68 -6.26 -27.31
CA TYR A 734 -11.50 -5.46 -28.54
C TYR A 734 -10.23 -5.83 -29.34
N PRO A 735 -9.02 -5.86 -28.75
CA PRO A 735 -7.82 -6.29 -29.49
C PRO A 735 -7.93 -7.71 -30.03
N LEU A 736 -8.58 -8.65 -29.32
CA LEU A 736 -8.83 -10.02 -29.80
C LEU A 736 -9.87 -10.05 -30.94
N THR A 737 -10.83 -9.14 -30.95
CA THR A 737 -11.79 -8.96 -32.05
C THR A 737 -11.08 -8.47 -33.32
N LEU A 738 -10.17 -7.51 -33.21
CA LEU A 738 -9.34 -7.03 -34.29
C LEU A 738 -8.40 -8.13 -34.84
N GLU A 739 -7.75 -8.89 -33.92
CA GLU A 739 -6.91 -10.01 -34.32
C GLU A 739 -7.68 -11.01 -35.18
N TYR A 740 -8.88 -11.41 -34.75
CA TYR A 740 -9.72 -12.32 -35.54
C TYR A 740 -10.13 -11.72 -36.87
N ARG A 741 -10.51 -10.45 -36.90
CA ARG A 741 -10.88 -9.75 -38.11
C ARG A 741 -9.75 -9.74 -39.15
N TYR A 742 -8.50 -9.54 -38.70
CA TYR A 742 -7.33 -9.42 -39.61
C TYR A 742 -6.68 -10.76 -39.96
N LEU A 743 -6.71 -11.74 -39.07
CA LEU A 743 -5.92 -12.97 -39.17
C LEU A 743 -6.78 -14.24 -39.21
N SER A 744 -8.10 -14.14 -39.03
CA SER A 744 -9.05 -15.26 -38.89
C SER A 744 -8.67 -16.24 -37.78
N THR A 745 -7.82 -15.82 -36.85
CA THR A 745 -7.35 -16.59 -35.69
C THR A 745 -7.39 -15.73 -34.45
N VAL A 746 -7.49 -16.34 -33.26
CA VAL A 746 -7.46 -15.65 -31.97
C VAL A 746 -6.41 -16.32 -31.09
N SER A 747 -5.39 -15.58 -30.67
CA SER A 747 -4.31 -16.07 -29.81
C SER A 747 -4.83 -16.64 -28.48
N ASN A 748 -5.89 -16.07 -27.93
CA ASN A 748 -6.48 -16.43 -26.63
C ASN A 748 -7.96 -16.82 -26.74
N LYS A 749 -8.28 -17.78 -27.61
CA LYS A 749 -9.65 -18.28 -27.79
C LYS A 749 -10.30 -18.71 -26.47
N LYS A 750 -9.57 -19.41 -25.60
CA LYS A 750 -10.08 -19.83 -24.28
C LYS A 750 -10.59 -18.67 -23.43
N TYR A 751 -9.93 -17.51 -23.51
CA TYR A 751 -10.36 -16.32 -22.79
C TYR A 751 -11.66 -15.75 -23.40
N MET A 752 -11.75 -15.68 -24.72
CA MET A 752 -12.95 -15.24 -25.41
C MET A 752 -14.13 -16.15 -25.08
N ASP A 753 -13.97 -17.48 -25.19
CA ASP A 753 -15.01 -18.46 -24.88
C ASP A 753 -15.49 -18.33 -23.43
N PHE A 754 -14.55 -18.17 -22.47
CA PHE A 754 -14.88 -17.93 -21.07
C PHE A 754 -15.68 -16.64 -20.88
N THR A 755 -15.24 -15.54 -21.51
CA THR A 755 -15.87 -14.21 -21.41
C THR A 755 -17.29 -14.23 -21.95
N ILE A 756 -17.50 -14.80 -23.15
CA ILE A 756 -18.85 -14.89 -23.76
C ILE A 756 -19.77 -15.79 -22.92
N LYS A 757 -19.29 -16.94 -22.45
CA LYS A 757 -20.06 -17.80 -21.56
C LYS A 757 -20.49 -17.07 -20.28
N LYS A 758 -19.61 -16.30 -19.69
CA LYS A 758 -19.88 -15.52 -18.48
C LYS A 758 -20.94 -14.42 -18.74
N LEU A 759 -20.86 -13.73 -19.88
CA LEU A 759 -21.87 -12.76 -20.28
C LEU A 759 -23.25 -13.43 -20.53
N ALA A 760 -23.27 -14.58 -21.16
CA ALA A 760 -24.49 -15.33 -21.43
C ALA A 760 -25.23 -15.82 -20.17
N THR A 761 -24.49 -16.02 -19.07
CA THR A 761 -25.04 -16.43 -17.77
C THR A 761 -25.32 -15.28 -16.81
N MET A 762 -24.98 -14.03 -17.19
CA MET A 762 -25.20 -12.85 -16.37
C MET A 762 -26.71 -12.53 -16.28
N LYS A 763 -27.20 -12.31 -15.07
CA LYS A 763 -28.60 -11.93 -14.85
C LYS A 763 -28.80 -10.43 -15.10
N VAL A 764 -30.02 -10.05 -15.49
CA VAL A 764 -30.38 -8.63 -15.74
C VAL A 764 -30.17 -7.79 -14.45
N GLU A 765 -30.43 -8.38 -13.26
CA GLU A 765 -30.21 -7.72 -11.97
C GLU A 765 -28.73 -7.38 -11.73
N ASP A 766 -27.80 -8.16 -12.26
CA ASP A 766 -26.37 -7.88 -12.15
C ASP A 766 -25.94 -6.75 -13.11
N ILE A 767 -26.60 -6.62 -14.26
CA ILE A 767 -26.40 -5.48 -15.17
C ILE A 767 -26.92 -4.20 -14.52
N HIS A 768 -28.06 -4.26 -13.80
CA HIS A 768 -28.59 -3.12 -13.04
C HIS A 768 -27.65 -2.63 -11.93
N LYS A 769 -26.77 -3.47 -11.41
CA LYS A 769 -25.74 -3.09 -10.40
C LYS A 769 -24.58 -2.27 -10.98
N LEU A 770 -24.39 -2.25 -12.29
CA LEU A 770 -23.39 -1.37 -12.93
C LEU A 770 -23.79 0.09 -12.70
N VAL A 771 -22.86 0.87 -12.16
CA VAL A 771 -23.16 2.26 -11.72
C VAL A 771 -23.32 3.18 -12.93
N GLU A 772 -22.42 3.09 -13.92
CA GLU A 772 -22.35 4.04 -15.02
C GLU A 772 -23.05 3.52 -16.28
N SER A 773 -23.61 4.46 -17.04
CA SER A 773 -24.34 4.16 -18.31
C SER A 773 -23.58 4.62 -19.56
N ASP A 774 -22.52 5.41 -19.40
CA ASP A 774 -21.83 6.09 -20.48
C ASP A 774 -20.98 5.15 -21.37
N TYR A 775 -20.29 5.74 -22.35
CA TYR A 775 -19.53 4.97 -23.37
C TYR A 775 -18.21 4.40 -22.82
N ILE A 776 -17.47 5.17 -22.01
CA ILE A 776 -16.15 4.74 -21.49
C ILE A 776 -16.31 3.87 -20.24
N SER A 777 -17.11 4.31 -19.28
CA SER A 777 -17.16 3.70 -17.95
C SER A 777 -18.36 2.76 -17.78
N GLY A 778 -19.27 2.68 -18.77
CA GLY A 778 -20.57 2.07 -18.55
C GLY A 778 -21.13 1.20 -19.68
N ILE A 779 -22.44 1.03 -19.62
CA ILE A 779 -23.21 0.07 -20.41
C ILE A 779 -23.19 0.39 -21.92
N ALA A 780 -23.19 1.68 -22.32
CA ALA A 780 -23.23 2.05 -23.74
C ALA A 780 -22.02 1.52 -24.51
N GLY A 781 -20.81 1.62 -23.94
CA GLY A 781 -19.61 1.05 -24.57
C GLY A 781 -19.63 -0.47 -24.63
N ILE A 782 -20.19 -1.14 -23.60
CA ILE A 782 -20.33 -2.60 -23.60
C ILE A 782 -21.22 -3.05 -24.78
N ILE A 783 -22.39 -2.41 -24.96
CA ILE A 783 -23.30 -2.72 -26.07
C ILE A 783 -22.59 -2.54 -27.41
N HIS A 784 -21.88 -1.42 -27.59
CA HIS A 784 -21.20 -1.13 -28.84
C HIS A 784 -20.06 -2.13 -29.12
N LEU A 785 -19.21 -2.46 -28.11
CA LEU A 785 -18.18 -3.49 -28.21
C LEU A 785 -18.77 -4.86 -28.60
N LEU A 786 -19.83 -5.30 -27.92
CA LEU A 786 -20.45 -6.60 -28.18
C LEU A 786 -21.08 -6.65 -29.58
N SER A 787 -21.71 -5.57 -30.05
CA SER A 787 -22.26 -5.48 -31.38
C SER A 787 -21.17 -5.54 -32.47
N THR A 788 -20.03 -4.86 -32.24
CA THR A 788 -18.85 -4.92 -33.13
C THR A 788 -18.24 -6.33 -33.13
N SER A 789 -18.08 -6.93 -31.97
CA SER A 789 -17.55 -8.29 -31.85
C SER A 789 -18.49 -9.33 -32.47
N GLN A 790 -19.81 -9.16 -32.31
CA GLN A 790 -20.82 -10.02 -32.98
C GLN A 790 -20.73 -9.94 -34.51
N SER A 791 -20.56 -8.73 -35.09
CA SER A 791 -20.38 -8.57 -36.54
C SER A 791 -19.11 -9.26 -37.05
N THR A 792 -18.14 -9.50 -36.17
CA THR A 792 -16.84 -10.13 -36.49
C THR A 792 -16.88 -11.65 -36.31
N PHE A 793 -17.41 -12.14 -35.20
CA PHE A 793 -17.42 -13.57 -34.85
C PHE A 793 -18.71 -14.29 -35.27
N GLY A 794 -19.78 -13.57 -35.55
CA GLY A 794 -21.11 -14.12 -35.87
C GLY A 794 -22.03 -14.24 -34.65
N LYS A 795 -23.35 -14.36 -34.96
CA LYS A 795 -24.43 -14.46 -33.97
C LYS A 795 -24.42 -15.78 -33.19
N ASP A 796 -23.88 -16.82 -33.76
CA ASP A 796 -23.75 -18.13 -33.10
C ASP A 796 -22.73 -18.07 -31.96
N TYR A 797 -21.77 -17.17 -32.08
CA TYR A 797 -20.74 -16.97 -31.03
C TYR A 797 -21.16 -15.93 -29.98
N ILE A 798 -21.72 -14.80 -30.42
CA ILE A 798 -22.27 -13.76 -29.50
C ILE A 798 -23.78 -13.64 -29.80
N ASN A 799 -24.60 -14.20 -28.93
CA ASN A 799 -26.04 -14.25 -29.08
C ASN A 799 -26.68 -12.85 -28.96
N ASP A 800 -27.72 -12.58 -29.80
CA ASP A 800 -28.53 -11.34 -29.75
C ASP A 800 -29.09 -11.06 -28.36
N GLN A 801 -29.42 -12.09 -27.56
CA GLN A 801 -30.01 -11.92 -26.22
C GLN A 801 -29.03 -11.25 -25.23
N ILE A 802 -27.72 -11.52 -25.36
CA ILE A 802 -26.68 -10.88 -24.52
C ILE A 802 -26.72 -9.37 -24.74
N ILE A 803 -26.69 -8.95 -26.02
CA ILE A 803 -26.68 -7.51 -26.37
C ILE A 803 -28.02 -6.88 -25.96
N ARG A 804 -29.15 -7.57 -26.16
CA ARG A 804 -30.49 -7.11 -25.79
C ARG A 804 -30.61 -6.84 -24.31
N ASN A 805 -30.14 -7.72 -23.43
CA ASN A 805 -30.20 -7.56 -21.98
C ASN A 805 -29.53 -6.24 -21.53
N PHE A 806 -28.33 -5.94 -22.04
CA PHE A 806 -27.65 -4.67 -21.74
C PHE A 806 -28.40 -3.47 -22.31
N SER A 807 -28.94 -3.61 -23.52
CA SER A 807 -29.60 -2.51 -24.25
C SER A 807 -30.92 -2.12 -23.61
N GLU A 808 -31.71 -3.09 -23.10
CA GLU A 808 -32.94 -2.84 -22.38
C GLU A 808 -32.68 -2.10 -21.05
N VAL A 809 -31.68 -2.51 -20.27
CA VAL A 809 -31.28 -1.81 -19.04
C VAL A 809 -30.86 -0.36 -19.34
N LEU A 810 -30.07 -0.13 -20.41
CA LEU A 810 -29.66 1.23 -20.77
C LEU A 810 -30.85 2.08 -21.22
N ARG A 811 -31.76 1.54 -22.04
CA ARG A 811 -32.97 2.22 -22.48
C ARG A 811 -33.83 2.64 -21.28
N ASP A 812 -34.12 1.71 -20.35
CA ASP A 812 -34.95 1.96 -19.19
C ASP A 812 -34.35 3.08 -18.29
N ARG A 813 -33.02 3.12 -18.14
CA ARG A 813 -32.33 4.20 -17.44
C ARG A 813 -32.50 5.56 -18.12
N VAL A 814 -32.39 5.62 -19.46
CA VAL A 814 -32.55 6.84 -20.24
C VAL A 814 -34.00 7.32 -20.16
N GLU A 815 -34.99 6.43 -20.31
CA GLU A 815 -36.41 6.74 -20.25
C GLU A 815 -36.86 7.20 -18.84
N SER A 816 -36.21 6.71 -17.78
CA SER A 816 -36.49 7.18 -16.40
C SER A 816 -36.16 8.67 -16.18
N GLY A 817 -35.41 9.31 -17.07
CA GLY A 817 -35.01 10.71 -16.98
C GLY A 817 -33.98 11.05 -15.88
N LYS A 818 -33.47 10.03 -15.14
CA LYS A 818 -32.57 10.20 -14.00
C LYS A 818 -31.09 10.05 -14.38
N GLU A 819 -30.81 9.67 -15.65
CA GLU A 819 -29.44 9.37 -16.10
C GLU A 819 -28.60 10.66 -16.24
N LYS A 820 -27.56 10.81 -15.42
CA LYS A 820 -26.69 12.00 -15.38
C LYS A 820 -25.94 12.25 -16.69
N ALA A 821 -25.57 11.19 -17.43
CA ALA A 821 -24.86 11.32 -18.69
C ALA A 821 -25.71 12.05 -19.75
N MET A 822 -27.03 12.00 -19.65
CA MET A 822 -27.97 12.72 -20.52
C MET A 822 -27.97 14.25 -20.32
N THR A 823 -27.21 14.78 -19.39
CA THR A 823 -26.97 16.22 -19.19
C THR A 823 -25.63 16.71 -19.70
N LYS A 824 -24.84 15.83 -20.34
CA LYS A 824 -23.49 16.10 -20.80
C LYS A 824 -23.36 15.95 -22.31
N VAL A 825 -22.40 16.65 -22.90
CA VAL A 825 -22.08 16.57 -24.35
C VAL A 825 -20.91 15.60 -24.60
N GLY A 826 -20.78 15.11 -25.81
CA GLY A 826 -19.67 14.31 -26.28
C GLY A 826 -19.90 12.81 -26.18
N ILE A 827 -18.88 12.04 -26.59
CA ILE A 827 -19.03 10.59 -26.74
C ILE A 827 -18.67 9.82 -25.47
N ALA A 828 -17.62 10.24 -24.72
CA ALA A 828 -17.12 9.45 -23.61
C ALA A 828 -18.14 9.33 -22.47
N HIS A 829 -18.69 10.47 -22.03
CA HIS A 829 -19.57 10.57 -20.85
C HIS A 829 -20.88 11.32 -21.12
N GLY A 830 -21.30 11.44 -22.40
CA GLY A 830 -22.43 12.26 -22.79
C GLY A 830 -23.43 11.57 -23.70
N ILE A 831 -24.37 12.38 -24.19
CA ILE A 831 -25.51 11.94 -25.02
C ILE A 831 -25.04 11.18 -26.26
N SER A 832 -24.04 11.69 -26.99
CA SER A 832 -23.55 11.03 -28.23
C SER A 832 -23.15 9.58 -28.00
N GLY A 833 -22.45 9.26 -26.90
CA GLY A 833 -22.01 7.89 -26.61
C GLY A 833 -23.15 6.97 -26.21
N ILE A 834 -24.10 7.48 -25.40
CA ILE A 834 -25.30 6.70 -25.02
C ILE A 834 -26.15 6.36 -26.25
N MET A 835 -26.37 7.35 -27.14
CA MET A 835 -27.13 7.13 -28.37
C MET A 835 -26.40 6.14 -29.31
N LEU A 836 -25.08 6.18 -29.37
CA LEU A 836 -24.28 5.21 -30.13
C LEU A 836 -24.47 3.79 -29.59
N GLY A 837 -24.41 3.62 -28.25
CA GLY A 837 -24.65 2.33 -27.61
C GLY A 837 -26.05 1.78 -27.89
N LEU A 838 -27.09 2.58 -27.65
CA LEU A 838 -28.48 2.18 -27.90
C LEU A 838 -28.77 1.84 -29.35
N ALA A 839 -28.25 2.65 -30.30
CA ALA A 839 -28.39 2.37 -31.74
C ALA A 839 -27.71 1.08 -32.15
N SER A 840 -26.52 0.80 -31.59
CA SER A 840 -25.78 -0.45 -31.84
C SER A 840 -26.52 -1.67 -31.33
N GLY A 841 -27.25 -1.54 -30.19
CA GLY A 841 -28.11 -2.59 -29.62
C GLY A 841 -29.45 -2.76 -30.34
N LYS A 842 -29.80 -1.87 -31.29
CA LYS A 842 -31.05 -1.93 -32.11
C LYS A 842 -32.33 -1.92 -31.28
N VAL A 843 -32.36 -1.26 -30.14
CA VAL A 843 -33.52 -1.22 -29.19
C VAL A 843 -34.14 0.17 -29.07
N VAL A 844 -33.72 1.12 -29.91
CA VAL A 844 -34.18 2.52 -29.84
C VAL A 844 -34.69 2.97 -31.20
N ALA A 845 -35.81 3.72 -31.18
CA ALA A 845 -36.37 4.28 -32.41
C ALA A 845 -35.50 5.45 -32.94
N PRO A 846 -35.41 5.63 -34.28
CA PRO A 846 -34.60 6.70 -34.87
C PRO A 846 -34.99 8.10 -34.38
N GLU A 847 -36.27 8.33 -34.14
CA GLU A 847 -36.80 9.61 -33.70
C GLU A 847 -36.26 9.99 -32.31
N ILE A 848 -36.20 9.02 -31.37
CA ILE A 848 -35.66 9.21 -30.02
C ILE A 848 -34.18 9.59 -30.09
N VAL A 849 -33.40 8.88 -30.90
CA VAL A 849 -31.97 9.20 -31.11
C VAL A 849 -31.84 10.62 -31.66
N ARG A 850 -32.67 10.98 -32.68
CA ARG A 850 -32.65 12.31 -33.27
C ARG A 850 -32.94 13.40 -32.26
N ASP A 851 -33.96 13.23 -31.41
CA ASP A 851 -34.37 14.23 -30.43
C ASP A 851 -33.28 14.48 -29.35
N PHE A 852 -32.62 13.42 -28.86
CA PHE A 852 -31.50 13.56 -27.95
C PHE A 852 -30.28 14.22 -28.60
N LEU A 853 -29.95 13.88 -29.87
CA LEU A 853 -28.86 14.52 -30.58
C LEU A 853 -29.16 16.00 -30.87
N LEU A 854 -30.45 16.37 -31.12
CA LEU A 854 -30.88 17.77 -31.26
C LEU A 854 -30.73 18.51 -29.92
N ARG A 855 -31.09 17.88 -28.81
CA ARG A 855 -30.89 18.44 -27.47
C ARG A 855 -29.40 18.71 -27.21
N GLU A 856 -28.50 17.73 -27.45
CA GLU A 856 -27.06 17.89 -27.33
C GLU A 856 -26.51 19.02 -28.20
N PHE A 857 -26.98 19.14 -29.45
CA PHE A 857 -26.58 20.19 -30.39
C PHE A 857 -26.81 21.62 -29.83
N ARG A 858 -27.87 21.82 -29.05
CA ARG A 858 -28.23 23.10 -28.40
C ARG A 858 -27.45 23.39 -27.13
N MET A 859 -26.73 22.39 -26.58
CA MET A 859 -25.97 22.55 -25.34
C MET A 859 -24.71 23.39 -25.56
N LYS A 860 -24.32 24.14 -24.52
CA LYS A 860 -23.09 24.94 -24.53
C LYS A 860 -21.88 24.05 -24.27
N ILE A 861 -20.88 24.14 -25.15
CA ILE A 861 -19.58 23.47 -24.96
C ILE A 861 -18.59 24.47 -24.38
N PRO A 862 -17.98 24.23 -23.21
CA PRO A 862 -16.93 25.10 -22.68
C PRO A 862 -15.74 25.22 -23.67
N GLN A 863 -15.17 26.41 -23.84
CA GLN A 863 -14.08 26.67 -24.79
C GLN A 863 -12.89 25.73 -24.61
N LYS A 864 -12.55 25.40 -23.36
CA LYS A 864 -11.46 24.47 -22.99
C LYS A 864 -11.70 23.00 -23.46
N ASN A 865 -12.91 22.66 -23.83
CA ASN A 865 -13.30 21.30 -24.23
C ASN A 865 -13.66 21.18 -25.71
N ILE A 866 -13.61 22.27 -26.47
CA ILE A 866 -14.22 22.36 -27.79
C ILE A 866 -13.70 21.31 -28.79
N TYR A 867 -12.41 20.97 -28.73
CA TYR A 867 -11.78 19.98 -29.63
C TYR A 867 -11.74 18.57 -29.08
N LYS A 868 -12.08 18.36 -27.80
CA LYS A 868 -11.92 17.07 -27.17
C LYS A 868 -12.87 16.04 -27.75
N TRP A 869 -12.36 14.83 -27.91
CA TRP A 869 -13.20 13.69 -28.26
C TRP A 869 -14.18 13.36 -27.14
N CYS A 870 -13.75 13.37 -25.89
CA CYS A 870 -14.59 12.99 -24.78
C CYS A 870 -15.76 13.96 -24.51
N TRP A 871 -15.56 15.28 -24.60
CA TRP A 871 -16.50 16.32 -24.14
C TRP A 871 -16.74 17.43 -25.18
N GLY A 872 -16.36 17.26 -26.43
CA GLY A 872 -16.37 18.32 -27.41
C GLY A 872 -16.90 17.95 -28.80
N LEU A 873 -16.65 18.87 -29.76
CA LEU A 873 -17.13 18.75 -31.14
C LEU A 873 -16.57 17.51 -31.85
N SER A 874 -15.31 17.13 -31.58
CA SER A 874 -14.71 15.95 -32.20
C SER A 874 -15.53 14.68 -31.92
N GLY A 875 -15.84 14.40 -30.65
CA GLY A 875 -16.64 13.22 -30.31
C GLY A 875 -18.08 13.30 -30.81
N MET A 876 -18.71 14.50 -30.77
CA MET A 876 -20.06 14.70 -31.27
C MET A 876 -20.13 14.43 -32.78
N ILE A 877 -19.16 14.86 -33.59
CA ILE A 877 -19.09 14.65 -35.04
C ILE A 877 -18.82 13.17 -35.32
N GLN A 878 -17.81 12.57 -34.71
CA GLN A 878 -17.44 11.17 -34.92
C GLN A 878 -18.61 10.23 -34.58
N ALA A 879 -19.31 10.46 -33.45
CA ALA A 879 -20.48 9.68 -33.07
C ALA A 879 -21.60 9.79 -34.12
N ARG A 880 -21.88 11.00 -34.63
CA ARG A 880 -22.91 11.20 -35.67
C ARG A 880 -22.54 10.57 -37.01
N LEU A 881 -21.28 10.64 -37.40
CA LEU A 881 -20.79 9.96 -38.61
C LEU A 881 -20.94 8.44 -38.45
N LYS A 882 -20.65 7.89 -37.29
CA LYS A 882 -20.87 6.47 -37.01
C LYS A 882 -22.35 6.09 -36.93
N LEU A 883 -23.18 6.90 -36.32
CA LEU A 883 -24.64 6.70 -36.29
C LEU A 883 -25.27 6.79 -37.71
N LEU A 884 -24.70 7.58 -38.62
CA LEU A 884 -25.11 7.63 -40.01
C LEU A 884 -24.94 6.28 -40.72
N GLU A 885 -23.94 5.48 -40.33
CA GLU A 885 -23.75 4.09 -40.83
C GLU A 885 -24.77 3.12 -40.23
N ILE A 886 -25.08 3.28 -38.91
CA ILE A 886 -25.91 2.32 -38.14
C ILE A 886 -27.41 2.59 -38.31
N ILE A 887 -27.79 3.88 -38.21
CA ILE A 887 -29.20 4.34 -38.22
C ILE A 887 -29.35 5.67 -39.00
N PRO A 888 -29.22 5.67 -40.32
CA PRO A 888 -29.17 6.90 -41.14
C PRO A 888 -30.35 7.85 -40.95
N SER A 889 -31.54 7.31 -40.69
CA SER A 889 -32.77 8.07 -40.50
C SER A 889 -32.79 8.91 -39.20
N ALA A 890 -31.89 8.63 -38.20
CA ALA A 890 -31.79 9.40 -37.00
C ALA A 890 -30.92 10.67 -37.15
N ILE A 891 -30.13 10.77 -38.22
CA ILE A 891 -29.17 11.87 -38.39
C ILE A 891 -29.74 12.98 -39.28
N ASP A 892 -29.83 14.18 -38.68
CA ASP A 892 -30.10 15.41 -39.41
C ASP A 892 -28.80 15.91 -40.08
N LYS A 893 -28.68 15.72 -41.40
CA LYS A 893 -27.51 16.14 -42.16
C LYS A 893 -27.23 17.63 -42.09
N LYS A 894 -28.27 18.47 -41.96
CA LYS A 894 -28.13 19.92 -41.81
C LYS A 894 -27.43 20.26 -40.48
N GLN A 895 -27.86 19.63 -39.39
CA GLN A 895 -27.19 19.81 -38.09
C GLN A 895 -25.75 19.28 -38.09
N LEU A 896 -25.51 18.11 -38.71
CA LEU A 896 -24.17 17.56 -38.84
C LEU A 896 -23.25 18.54 -39.59
N ASN A 897 -23.70 19.10 -40.69
CA ASN A 897 -22.93 20.10 -41.45
C ASN A 897 -22.67 21.37 -40.62
N GLN A 898 -23.65 21.81 -39.81
CA GLN A 898 -23.45 22.94 -38.89
C GLN A 898 -22.42 22.63 -37.80
N LEU A 899 -22.36 21.41 -37.27
CA LEU A 899 -21.33 20.99 -36.35
C LEU A 899 -19.94 20.98 -36.98
N ILE A 900 -19.83 20.47 -38.21
CA ILE A 900 -18.61 20.48 -39.01
C ILE A 900 -18.12 21.90 -39.23
N GLU A 901 -19.01 22.84 -39.59
CA GLU A 901 -18.68 24.26 -39.71
C GLU A 901 -18.24 24.91 -38.40
N ARG A 902 -18.92 24.61 -37.26
CA ARG A 902 -18.49 25.06 -35.92
C ARG A 902 -17.09 24.56 -35.59
N PHE A 903 -16.83 23.28 -35.90
CA PHE A 903 -15.52 22.65 -35.71
C PHE A 903 -14.45 23.34 -36.55
N HIS A 904 -14.71 23.55 -37.86
CA HIS A 904 -13.79 24.24 -38.78
C HIS A 904 -13.44 25.66 -38.28
N LYS A 905 -14.43 26.45 -37.87
CA LYS A 905 -14.23 27.80 -37.35
C LYS A 905 -13.40 27.82 -36.05
N SER A 906 -13.38 26.72 -35.33
CA SER A 906 -12.62 26.62 -34.10
C SER A 906 -11.15 26.24 -34.27
N LEU A 907 -10.73 25.82 -35.50
CA LEU A 907 -9.36 25.36 -35.83
C LEU A 907 -8.38 26.51 -36.07
N SER A 908 -8.38 27.57 -35.24
CA SER A 908 -7.47 28.73 -35.37
C SER A 908 -6.10 28.55 -34.67
N SER A 909 -5.95 27.55 -33.85
CA SER A 909 -4.72 27.24 -33.07
C SER A 909 -4.69 25.77 -32.69
N MET A 910 -3.50 25.22 -32.42
CA MET A 910 -3.33 23.87 -31.87
C MET A 910 -3.32 23.86 -30.35
N TRP A 911 -3.62 22.71 -29.74
CA TRP A 911 -3.41 22.48 -28.33
C TRP A 911 -1.96 22.10 -28.01
N CYS A 912 -1.53 22.34 -26.81
CA CYS A 912 -0.22 21.85 -26.36
C CYS A 912 -0.24 20.36 -25.94
N GLU A 913 -1.25 19.58 -26.40
CA GLU A 913 -1.39 18.16 -26.11
C GLU A 913 -1.69 17.40 -27.41
N ASP A 914 -1.06 16.24 -27.61
CA ASP A 914 -1.16 15.45 -28.84
C ASP A 914 -1.97 14.15 -28.67
N SER A 915 -2.59 13.90 -27.50
CA SER A 915 -3.37 12.69 -27.21
C SER A 915 -4.63 12.53 -28.09
N LEU A 916 -5.13 11.30 -28.19
CA LEU A 916 -6.35 10.99 -28.97
C LEU A 916 -7.63 11.50 -28.27
N CYS A 917 -7.67 11.46 -26.95
CA CYS A 917 -8.87 11.82 -26.19
C CYS A 917 -9.05 13.33 -25.98
N HIS A 918 -7.97 14.03 -25.63
CA HIS A 918 -8.01 15.42 -25.18
C HIS A 918 -7.28 16.42 -26.09
N GLY A 919 -6.46 15.93 -27.01
CA GLY A 919 -5.46 16.72 -27.71
C GLY A 919 -5.65 16.81 -29.23
N ASN A 920 -4.57 17.14 -29.90
CA ASN A 920 -4.52 17.29 -31.38
C ASN A 920 -4.86 15.99 -32.13
N GLY A 921 -4.65 14.83 -31.48
CA GLY A 921 -5.04 13.54 -32.07
C GLY A 921 -6.54 13.41 -32.25
N SER A 922 -7.37 13.99 -31.37
CA SER A 922 -8.83 14.00 -31.54
C SER A 922 -9.26 14.87 -32.75
N VAL A 923 -8.54 15.96 -33.01
CA VAL A 923 -8.76 16.82 -34.18
C VAL A 923 -8.38 16.08 -35.47
N ALA A 924 -7.19 15.49 -35.52
CA ALA A 924 -6.70 14.78 -36.70
C ALA A 924 -7.62 13.60 -37.11
N THR A 925 -8.05 12.80 -36.12
CA THR A 925 -9.01 11.69 -36.35
C THR A 925 -10.35 12.20 -36.88
N THR A 926 -10.86 13.32 -36.35
CA THR A 926 -12.12 13.94 -36.82
C THR A 926 -11.98 14.51 -38.25
N LEU A 927 -10.87 15.19 -38.56
CA LEU A 927 -10.60 15.70 -39.92
C LEU A 927 -10.57 14.57 -40.94
N LYS A 928 -9.96 13.42 -40.64
CA LYS A 928 -9.97 12.25 -41.50
C LYS A 928 -11.39 11.75 -41.77
N MET A 929 -12.20 11.55 -40.70
CA MET A 929 -13.59 11.08 -40.88
C MET A 929 -14.47 12.07 -41.66
N ILE A 930 -14.27 13.38 -41.45
CA ILE A 930 -14.98 14.41 -42.24
C ILE A 930 -14.55 14.32 -43.71
N TYR A 931 -13.26 14.13 -44.01
CA TYR A 931 -12.78 13.95 -45.40
C TYR A 931 -13.40 12.70 -46.04
N GLU A 932 -13.42 11.58 -45.31
CA GLU A 932 -14.03 10.32 -45.80
C GLU A 932 -15.55 10.46 -46.06
N TYR A 933 -16.23 11.30 -45.30
CA TYR A 933 -17.66 11.57 -45.47
C TYR A 933 -17.95 12.58 -46.59
N THR A 934 -17.17 13.67 -46.70
CA THR A 934 -17.46 14.78 -47.63
C THR A 934 -16.71 14.68 -48.96
N HIS A 935 -15.59 13.96 -49.01
CA HIS A 935 -14.62 13.88 -50.11
C HIS A 935 -14.05 15.24 -50.53
N GLU A 936 -14.14 16.28 -49.66
CA GLU A 936 -13.63 17.63 -49.97
C GLU A 936 -12.14 17.74 -49.63
N GLU A 937 -11.30 18.05 -50.61
CA GLU A 937 -9.83 18.16 -50.48
C GLU A 937 -9.37 19.16 -49.38
N LYS A 938 -10.19 20.15 -49.02
CA LYS A 938 -9.88 21.07 -47.91
C LYS A 938 -9.63 20.34 -46.60
N TRP A 939 -10.39 19.27 -46.30
CA TRP A 939 -10.27 18.50 -45.05
C TRP A 939 -9.02 17.63 -45.03
N LYS A 940 -8.65 17.08 -46.18
CA LYS A 940 -7.41 16.34 -46.37
C LYS A 940 -6.18 17.27 -46.19
N SER A 941 -6.25 18.46 -46.77
CA SER A 941 -5.20 19.48 -46.61
C SER A 941 -5.04 19.92 -45.17
N LEU A 942 -6.15 20.11 -44.41
CA LEU A 942 -6.12 20.41 -42.98
C LEU A 942 -5.57 19.24 -42.16
N LEU A 943 -5.92 18.00 -42.49
CA LEU A 943 -5.34 16.81 -41.84
C LEU A 943 -3.82 16.77 -42.05
N GLN A 944 -3.35 16.97 -43.26
CA GLN A 944 -1.91 17.00 -43.58
C GLN A 944 -1.18 18.13 -42.80
N LEU A 945 -1.80 19.29 -42.69
CA LEU A 945 -1.27 20.41 -41.91
C LEU A 945 -1.18 20.06 -40.42
N TRP A 946 -2.25 19.46 -39.86
CA TRP A 946 -2.28 19.05 -38.47
C TRP A 946 -1.23 17.98 -38.14
N MET A 947 -1.12 16.96 -39.02
CA MET A 947 -0.12 15.91 -38.87
C MET A 947 1.31 16.41 -39.04
N SER A 948 1.55 17.40 -39.93
CA SER A 948 2.87 18.04 -40.05
C SER A 948 3.29 18.76 -38.76
N ASN A 949 2.36 19.44 -38.11
CA ASN A 949 2.62 20.12 -36.83
C ASN A 949 2.84 19.14 -35.67
N ILE A 950 2.13 18.00 -35.63
CA ILE A 950 2.40 16.91 -34.67
C ILE A 950 3.78 16.30 -34.97
N HIS A 951 4.14 16.12 -36.24
CA HIS A 951 5.41 15.52 -36.65
C HIS A 951 6.63 16.37 -36.31
N MET A 952 6.50 17.67 -36.21
CA MET A 952 7.58 18.55 -35.71
C MET A 952 8.01 18.17 -34.30
N ASN A 953 7.07 17.73 -33.44
CA ASN A 953 7.39 17.23 -32.12
C ASN A 953 8.16 15.89 -32.16
N ALA A 954 7.88 15.03 -33.16
CA ALA A 954 8.62 13.77 -33.36
C ALA A 954 10.10 13.98 -33.71
N LEU A 955 10.40 15.01 -34.48
CA LEU A 955 11.78 15.35 -34.88
C LEU A 955 12.62 15.81 -33.70
N LEU A 956 11.98 16.36 -32.65
CA LEU A 956 12.60 16.87 -31.44
C LEU A 956 12.48 15.87 -30.25
N ASP A 957 11.85 14.71 -30.44
CA ASP A 957 11.43 13.76 -29.40
C ASP A 957 10.60 14.41 -28.26
N THR A 958 9.82 15.42 -28.60
CA THR A 958 9.04 16.26 -27.67
C THR A 958 7.54 16.18 -27.88
N PHE A 959 6.99 14.97 -28.14
CA PHE A 959 5.53 14.80 -28.20
C PHE A 959 4.87 15.33 -26.93
N LYS A 960 3.81 16.10 -27.12
CA LYS A 960 3.09 16.79 -26.05
C LYS A 960 2.00 15.88 -25.47
N ILE A 961 2.41 15.02 -24.58
CA ILE A 961 1.53 14.16 -23.76
C ILE A 961 1.92 14.28 -22.30
N SER A 962 1.10 13.79 -21.38
CA SER A 962 1.43 13.83 -19.94
C SER A 962 2.73 13.09 -19.66
N GLU A 963 3.62 13.72 -18.90
CA GLU A 963 4.95 13.20 -18.57
C GLU A 963 5.41 13.61 -17.17
N ILE A 964 6.20 12.74 -16.55
CA ILE A 964 6.96 13.03 -15.33
C ILE A 964 8.44 12.76 -15.63
N GLY A 965 9.26 13.82 -15.63
CA GLY A 965 10.62 13.70 -16.17
C GLY A 965 10.57 13.28 -17.63
N ASP A 966 11.29 12.20 -17.96
CA ASP A 966 11.29 11.62 -19.33
C ASP A 966 10.28 10.47 -19.49
N ILE A 967 9.48 10.17 -18.47
CA ILE A 967 8.49 9.09 -18.52
C ILE A 967 7.14 9.64 -18.96
N LYS A 968 6.70 9.19 -20.12
CA LYS A 968 5.43 9.57 -20.73
C LYS A 968 4.34 8.55 -20.45
N THR A 969 3.07 9.00 -20.39
CA THR A 969 1.92 8.09 -20.40
C THR A 969 1.99 7.14 -21.59
N LYS A 970 1.64 5.86 -21.37
CA LYS A 970 1.79 4.80 -22.38
C LYS A 970 0.51 4.48 -23.13
N GLY A 971 -0.66 4.79 -22.56
CA GLY A 971 -1.97 4.44 -23.06
C GLY A 971 -2.27 4.88 -24.50
N ILE A 972 -3.28 4.28 -25.11
CA ILE A 972 -3.64 4.61 -26.49
C ILE A 972 -4.52 5.86 -26.58
N PHE A 973 -5.37 6.14 -25.56
CA PHE A 973 -6.22 7.34 -25.59
C PHE A 973 -5.50 8.59 -25.07
N ASP A 974 -4.59 8.44 -24.13
CA ASP A 974 -3.95 9.52 -23.38
C ASP A 974 -2.41 9.56 -23.49
N GLY A 975 -1.81 8.61 -24.20
CA GLY A 975 -0.38 8.41 -24.18
C GLY A 975 0.29 8.23 -25.54
N ILE A 976 1.57 7.82 -25.47
CA ILE A 976 2.46 7.78 -26.65
C ILE A 976 2.05 6.71 -27.67
N SER A 977 1.45 5.58 -27.24
CA SER A 977 0.96 4.57 -28.19
C SER A 977 -0.19 5.09 -29.04
N GLY A 978 -1.00 6.02 -28.50
CA GLY A 978 -2.02 6.73 -29.28
C GLY A 978 -1.45 7.63 -30.37
N VAL A 979 -0.34 8.31 -30.08
CA VAL A 979 0.35 9.10 -31.12
C VAL A 979 0.92 8.17 -32.19
N GLY A 980 1.50 7.03 -31.82
CA GLY A 980 1.97 6.00 -32.75
C GLY A 980 0.84 5.45 -33.64
N TRP A 981 -0.29 5.14 -33.07
CA TRP A 981 -1.50 4.68 -33.74
C TRP A 981 -2.06 5.77 -34.69
N LEU A 982 -2.05 7.04 -34.27
CA LEU A 982 -2.53 8.18 -35.03
C LEU A 982 -1.77 8.30 -36.38
N TYR A 983 -0.45 8.08 -36.38
CA TYR A 983 0.33 8.06 -37.64
C TYR A 983 -0.17 6.99 -38.59
N LEU A 984 -0.43 5.77 -38.12
CA LEU A 984 -0.96 4.67 -38.92
C LEU A 984 -2.37 4.99 -39.45
N TYR A 985 -3.24 5.47 -38.53
CA TYR A 985 -4.61 5.84 -38.88
C TYR A 985 -4.67 6.96 -39.93
N SER A 986 -3.81 7.97 -39.84
CA SER A 986 -3.80 9.10 -40.75
C SER A 986 -3.29 8.77 -42.17
N SER A 987 -2.53 7.67 -42.33
CA SER A 987 -1.95 7.25 -43.62
C SER A 987 -2.78 6.22 -44.37
N ASP A 988 -3.50 5.36 -43.66
CA ASP A 988 -4.13 4.16 -44.21
C ASP A 988 -5.57 3.97 -43.70
N GLN A 989 -6.29 3.04 -44.32
CA GLN A 989 -7.59 2.61 -43.81
C GLN A 989 -7.41 1.56 -42.71
N ILE A 990 -7.19 2.00 -41.49
CA ILE A 990 -7.23 1.16 -40.31
C ILE A 990 -8.47 1.47 -39.45
N ASN A 991 -8.85 0.54 -38.59
CA ASN A 991 -10.04 0.65 -37.77
C ASN A 991 -9.93 1.78 -36.73
N ASN A 992 -10.98 2.59 -36.57
CA ASN A 992 -11.01 3.66 -35.60
C ASN A 992 -11.24 3.13 -34.17
N ILE A 993 -10.18 3.09 -33.38
CA ILE A 993 -10.25 2.63 -31.96
C ILE A 993 -11.15 3.52 -31.09
N LEU A 994 -11.28 4.81 -31.41
CA LEU A 994 -12.14 5.73 -30.64
C LEU A 994 -13.62 5.35 -30.76
N LEU A 995 -13.97 4.61 -31.81
CA LEU A 995 -15.31 4.09 -32.09
C LEU A 995 -15.38 2.56 -32.05
N LEU A 996 -14.36 1.88 -31.47
CA LEU A 996 -14.29 0.42 -31.37
C LEU A 996 -14.64 -0.29 -32.70
N GLU A 997 -14.18 0.22 -33.84
CA GLU A 997 -14.47 -0.36 -35.17
C GLU A 997 -13.69 -1.65 -35.41
N ALA A 998 -14.28 -2.58 -36.18
CA ALA A 998 -13.65 -3.78 -36.70
C ALA A 998 -14.19 -4.07 -38.11
N LYS A 999 -13.98 -3.13 -39.06
CA LYS A 999 -14.31 -3.27 -40.46
C LYS A 999 -13.32 -4.22 -41.16
N GLU A 1000 -13.73 -4.81 -42.29
CA GLU A 1000 -12.82 -5.56 -43.16
C GLU A 1000 -11.78 -4.58 -43.74
N GLY A 1001 -10.50 -4.94 -43.63
CA GLY A 1001 -9.39 -4.13 -44.16
C GLY A 1001 -9.21 -4.23 -45.65
#